data_dde928df7fbf122d1e139822c41285bd
#
_entry.id   dde928df7fbf122d1e139822c41285bd
#
_cell.length_a   1.000
_cell.length_b   1.000
_cell.length_c   1.000
_cell.angle_alpha   90.00
_cell.angle_beta   90.00
_cell.angle_gamma   90.00
#
_symmetry.space_group_name_H-M   'P 1'
#
loop_
_entity.id
_entity.type
_entity.pdbx_description
1 polymer ?
#
loop_
_entity_poly.entity_id
_entity_poly.type
_entity_poly.pdbx_seq_one_letter_code
_entity_poly.pdbx_strand_id
1 'polypeptide(L)'
;MQKVTLGILAHVDSGKTTLSEGLLYASGALRKLGRVDHGDAFLDTDALERERGITIFSKQAMLFAGDKEFTLLDTPGHVDFSAEMERTLSVLDYAVLVISGSDGVQSHTRTLWRLLTRYEVPTFLFINKMDLAGADKDVLLRQLTATLSAECVDFSASQETRDEALALCDEAALEQLLERGKIDDALIAEMVKNRKVFPCFFGSALKLDGVEDFLTALACFTREPVYPKEFGAKIFKISRDAQGARLTWLKVTGGALRVKAPLTYRAQNQDYNEKADQLRLYSGVKFRALEEAGAGSVVAVTGLSHSYVGLGLGAEAEASAPLLQPVLTYQLILPDGADAHSALIKLRELEEEDPMLRIVWDERYGQIHVQLMGKIQLEILRRRILDRFGLDVTFGEGSIVYRETIAAPVLGMGHFEPLRHYAEVQLLIEPLPRGAGIQLASNVPTDALDLNWQRLIFTHLLEREHAGVLTGSPLTDVKFTLVAGRAHLKHTEGGDFRQATYRAVRQGLMQAENVLLEPYYDFRLEVPAECVGRAMTDLQNMGGTVEPPQSEGENAVLTGYAPVRTLRDYFADVAAYTRGRGQLSCAVRGYEACQNQDEIVASLGYDAERDTDNPASSVFCDHGGSITVPWNEVPAHVHCDSGIRLGEEAVEEAPAPLPRRGVGAGGAYAEDKELQDIFERTYGKVERRAFEPSKKPARTSLADHYDVTIHSEDTEYLLVDGYNIIFAWDELHQLAAQDVAAARGALIDILANYQGFRKCRVIVVFDAYKVKGNPGSVQTVHGVKVVYTKEAETADTYIERATYELRRERRVRVATSDGPEQVIILGHGALRVSARAFHAEVEAAEGQISAVLQRLTNRPHSERTIRNNVKLKQ
;
A
#
# COMPACT_ATOMS: atom_id res chain seq x y z
N MET A 1 33.68 -3.05 20.49
CA MET A 1 32.91 -3.96 19.62
C MET A 1 31.77 -3.17 19.03
N GLN A 2 31.55 -3.28 17.72
CA GLN A 2 30.43 -2.66 17.01
C GLN A 2 29.15 -3.44 17.36
N LYS A 3 28.07 -2.73 17.67
CA LYS A 3 26.77 -3.34 17.99
C LYS A 3 25.84 -3.29 16.80
N VAL A 4 25.28 -4.44 16.44
CA VAL A 4 24.36 -4.57 15.30
C VAL A 4 23.14 -5.37 15.73
N THR A 5 21.95 -4.83 15.51
CA THR A 5 20.68 -5.53 15.74
C THR A 5 20.24 -6.22 14.48
N LEU A 6 20.17 -7.55 14.51
CA LEU A 6 19.87 -8.41 13.37
C LEU A 6 18.54 -9.12 13.57
N GLY A 7 17.56 -8.90 12.69
CA GLY A 7 16.28 -9.60 12.71
C GLY A 7 16.28 -10.81 11.79
N ILE A 8 15.76 -11.95 12.24
CA ILE A 8 15.54 -13.11 11.38
C ILE A 8 14.05 -13.21 11.06
N LEU A 9 13.72 -13.12 9.77
CA LEU A 9 12.36 -13.16 9.24
C LEU A 9 12.20 -14.32 8.27
N ALA A 10 11.04 -14.93 8.26
CA ALA A 10 10.75 -16.04 7.36
C ALA A 10 9.25 -16.30 7.24
N HIS A 11 8.85 -16.95 6.17
CA HIS A 11 7.58 -17.68 6.13
C HIS A 11 7.66 -18.90 7.08
N VAL A 12 6.48 -19.39 7.50
CA VAL A 12 6.37 -20.61 8.31
C VAL A 12 7.15 -21.76 7.65
N ASP A 13 7.75 -22.59 8.47
CA ASP A 13 8.53 -23.77 8.06
C ASP A 13 9.75 -23.52 7.14
N SER A 14 10.13 -22.27 6.87
CA SER A 14 11.37 -21.99 6.11
C SER A 14 12.68 -22.30 6.89
N GLY A 15 12.55 -22.66 8.16
CA GLY A 15 13.70 -23.02 9.01
C GLY A 15 14.39 -21.84 9.69
N LYS A 16 13.64 -20.79 10.01
CA LYS A 16 14.09 -19.58 10.70
C LYS A 16 14.80 -19.88 12.04
N THR A 17 14.13 -20.54 12.97
CA THR A 17 14.70 -20.89 14.28
C THR A 17 15.88 -21.83 14.14
N THR A 18 15.86 -22.75 13.15
CA THR A 18 17.01 -23.62 12.84
C THR A 18 18.23 -22.83 12.39
N LEU A 19 18.05 -21.79 11.57
CA LEU A 19 19.14 -20.90 11.16
C LEU A 19 19.65 -20.08 12.34
N SER A 20 18.74 -19.55 13.18
CA SER A 20 19.09 -18.82 14.41
C SER A 20 19.96 -19.67 15.34
N GLU A 21 19.56 -20.92 15.59
CA GLU A 21 20.34 -21.91 16.36
C GLU A 21 21.70 -22.22 15.70
N GLY A 22 21.72 -22.40 14.37
CA GLY A 22 22.93 -22.62 13.58
C GLY A 22 23.95 -21.48 13.72
N LEU A 23 23.48 -20.22 13.63
CA LEU A 23 24.33 -19.03 13.80
C LEU A 23 24.87 -18.92 15.24
N LEU A 24 24.03 -19.19 16.25
CA LEU A 24 24.45 -19.20 17.66
C LEU A 24 25.47 -20.31 17.94
N TYR A 25 25.32 -21.48 17.30
CA TYR A 25 26.27 -22.57 17.41
C TYR A 25 27.59 -22.26 16.70
N ALA A 26 27.54 -21.78 15.46
CA ALA A 26 28.72 -21.41 14.68
C ALA A 26 29.52 -20.27 15.31
N SER A 27 28.86 -19.32 15.97
CA SER A 27 29.53 -18.25 16.74
C SER A 27 30.14 -18.71 18.08
N GLY A 28 29.90 -19.96 18.50
CA GLY A 28 30.32 -20.49 19.81
C GLY A 28 29.47 -19.99 20.99
N ALA A 29 28.39 -19.25 20.76
CA ALA A 29 27.46 -18.82 21.81
C ALA A 29 26.71 -20.03 22.46
N LEU A 30 26.48 -21.08 21.67
CA LEU A 30 25.93 -22.34 22.11
C LEU A 30 26.95 -23.47 22.00
N ARG A 31 27.00 -24.34 23.03
CA ARG A 31 27.85 -25.54 23.04
C ARG A 31 27.23 -26.75 22.35
N LYS A 32 25.90 -26.75 22.21
CA LYS A 32 25.12 -27.82 21.59
C LYS A 32 24.12 -27.18 20.67
N LEU A 33 23.99 -27.73 19.45
CA LEU A 33 22.96 -27.30 18.49
C LEU A 33 21.57 -27.80 18.97
N GLY A 34 20.67 -26.87 19.29
CA GLY A 34 19.28 -27.18 19.60
C GLY A 34 18.51 -27.54 18.34
N ARG A 35 17.47 -28.36 18.46
CA ARG A 35 16.59 -28.78 17.37
C ARG A 35 15.13 -28.49 17.70
N VAL A 36 14.45 -27.81 16.80
CA VAL A 36 13.02 -27.50 16.93
C VAL A 36 12.20 -28.80 17.02
N ASP A 37 12.52 -29.80 16.17
CA ASP A 37 11.84 -31.11 16.13
C ASP A 37 11.94 -31.87 17.46
N HIS A 38 12.96 -31.64 18.24
CA HIS A 38 13.19 -32.29 19.54
C HIS A 38 12.71 -31.44 20.73
N GLY A 39 12.25 -30.19 20.47
CA GLY A 39 11.80 -29.26 21.49
C GLY A 39 12.92 -28.75 22.43
N ASP A 40 14.20 -28.89 22.02
CA ASP A 40 15.37 -28.48 22.80
C ASP A 40 16.08 -27.23 22.20
N ALA A 41 15.40 -26.50 21.28
CA ALA A 41 15.91 -25.25 20.74
C ALA A 41 16.02 -24.18 21.83
N PHE A 42 17.16 -23.45 21.86
CA PHE A 42 17.49 -22.44 22.87
C PHE A 42 16.52 -21.25 22.83
N LEU A 43 16.01 -20.91 21.64
CA LEU A 43 15.12 -19.77 21.46
C LEU A 43 13.65 -20.13 21.71
N ASP A 44 13.23 -21.38 21.58
CA ASP A 44 11.85 -21.81 21.84
C ASP A 44 11.62 -21.99 23.36
N THR A 45 11.41 -20.86 24.04
CA THR A 45 11.33 -20.82 25.51
C THR A 45 9.91 -21.01 26.02
N ASP A 46 8.88 -20.74 25.23
CA ASP A 46 7.47 -20.88 25.58
C ASP A 46 6.97 -22.33 25.38
N ALA A 47 6.10 -22.79 26.26
CA ALA A 47 5.54 -24.14 26.16
C ALA A 47 4.62 -24.31 24.94
N LEU A 48 3.86 -23.27 24.57
CA LEU A 48 2.97 -23.27 23.41
C LEU A 48 3.77 -23.26 22.10
N GLU A 49 4.90 -22.54 22.05
CA GLU A 49 5.79 -22.54 20.89
C GLU A 49 6.37 -23.94 20.65
N ARG A 50 6.83 -24.61 21.71
CA ARG A 50 7.37 -25.98 21.65
C ARG A 50 6.30 -27.02 21.25
N GLU A 51 5.08 -26.89 21.78
CA GLU A 51 3.98 -27.80 21.45
C GLU A 51 3.58 -27.71 19.98
N ARG A 52 3.61 -26.49 19.40
CA ARG A 52 3.17 -26.22 18.03
C ARG A 52 4.28 -26.16 16.99
N GLY A 53 5.54 -26.04 17.43
CA GLY A 53 6.69 -25.89 16.54
C GLY A 53 6.74 -24.54 15.81
N ILE A 54 6.05 -23.51 16.33
CA ILE A 54 6.01 -22.17 15.71
C ILE A 54 6.49 -21.11 16.71
N THR A 55 7.22 -20.10 16.23
CA THR A 55 7.59 -18.93 17.03
C THR A 55 6.41 -17.96 17.08
N ILE A 56 6.00 -17.60 18.30
CA ILE A 56 4.86 -16.72 18.58
C ILE A 56 5.35 -15.33 18.97
N PHE A 57 6.41 -15.28 19.79
CA PHE A 57 6.97 -14.03 20.31
C PHE A 57 8.39 -13.81 19.83
N SER A 58 8.75 -12.54 19.60
CA SER A 58 10.13 -12.16 19.30
C SER A 58 11.05 -12.50 20.47
N LYS A 59 12.14 -13.20 20.18
CA LYS A 59 13.16 -13.63 21.16
C LYS A 59 14.48 -12.95 20.88
N GLN A 60 15.24 -12.68 21.92
CA GLN A 60 16.56 -12.08 21.82
C GLN A 60 17.66 -13.09 22.19
N ALA A 61 18.72 -13.12 21.37
CA ALA A 61 19.96 -13.81 21.71
C ALA A 61 21.16 -12.96 21.32
N MET A 62 22.29 -13.23 21.95
CA MET A 62 23.55 -12.53 21.68
C MET A 62 24.53 -13.47 21.00
N LEU A 63 25.15 -13.02 19.92
CA LEU A 63 26.23 -13.73 19.27
C LEU A 63 27.39 -12.78 18.91
N PHE A 64 28.57 -13.32 18.77
CA PHE A 64 29.80 -12.57 18.47
C PHE A 64 30.44 -13.13 17.21
N ALA A 65 30.79 -12.24 16.27
CA ALA A 65 31.54 -12.62 15.07
C ALA A 65 32.49 -11.49 14.67
N GLY A 66 33.79 -11.81 14.57
CA GLY A 66 34.83 -10.81 14.31
C GLY A 66 34.91 -9.75 15.42
N ASP A 67 34.81 -8.48 15.06
CA ASP A 67 34.80 -7.32 15.97
C ASP A 67 33.39 -6.88 16.38
N LYS A 68 32.34 -7.66 16.04
CA LYS A 68 30.94 -7.30 16.19
C LYS A 68 30.20 -8.09 17.25
N GLU A 69 29.33 -7.40 17.94
CA GLU A 69 28.34 -7.92 18.87
C GLU A 69 26.96 -7.83 18.19
N PHE A 70 26.42 -8.98 17.79
CA PHE A 70 25.08 -9.02 17.20
C PHE A 70 24.03 -9.32 18.25
N THR A 71 23.02 -8.47 18.31
CA THR A 71 21.76 -8.75 18.99
C THR A 71 20.82 -9.39 17.99
N LEU A 72 20.66 -10.72 18.04
CA LEU A 72 19.76 -11.47 17.19
C LEU A 72 18.33 -11.35 17.74
N LEU A 73 17.39 -10.94 16.92
CA LEU A 73 15.97 -10.94 17.20
C LEU A 73 15.28 -11.98 16.30
N ASP A 74 14.90 -13.11 16.89
CA ASP A 74 14.11 -14.14 16.21
C ASP A 74 12.64 -13.73 16.24
N THR A 75 12.02 -13.51 15.07
CA THR A 75 10.66 -12.98 14.94
C THR A 75 9.65 -14.09 14.63
N PRO A 76 8.35 -13.90 14.91
CA PRO A 76 7.32 -14.83 14.47
C PRO A 76 7.32 -15.01 12.96
N GLY A 77 7.18 -16.27 12.50
CA GLY A 77 7.09 -16.59 11.07
C GLY A 77 5.65 -16.78 10.57
N HIS A 78 4.68 -16.92 11.47
CA HIS A 78 3.29 -17.13 11.12
C HIS A 78 2.55 -15.81 10.86
N VAL A 79 1.68 -15.79 9.85
CA VAL A 79 0.95 -14.59 9.42
C VAL A 79 0.11 -13.98 10.55
N ASP A 80 -0.49 -14.81 11.42
CA ASP A 80 -1.30 -14.35 12.55
C ASP A 80 -0.51 -13.51 13.57
N PHE A 81 0.83 -13.61 13.57
CA PHE A 81 1.73 -12.85 14.48
C PHE A 81 2.54 -11.79 13.74
N SER A 82 2.16 -11.45 12.52
CA SER A 82 2.88 -10.48 11.70
C SER A 82 2.95 -9.09 12.34
N ALA A 83 2.00 -8.72 13.18
CA ALA A 83 2.03 -7.45 13.91
C ALA A 83 3.17 -7.38 14.94
N GLU A 84 3.48 -8.47 15.63
CA GLU A 84 4.66 -8.57 16.52
C GLU A 84 5.97 -8.47 15.74
N MET A 85 6.01 -9.11 14.58
CA MET A 85 7.16 -9.04 13.67
C MET A 85 7.35 -7.61 13.15
N GLU A 86 6.29 -6.93 12.67
CA GLU A 86 6.37 -5.56 12.14
C GLU A 86 6.90 -4.57 13.18
N ARG A 87 6.47 -4.68 14.45
CA ARG A 87 6.99 -3.86 15.55
C ARG A 87 8.49 -4.03 15.73
N THR A 88 8.98 -5.24 15.56
CA THR A 88 10.41 -5.55 15.66
C THR A 88 11.23 -4.89 14.55
N LEU A 89 10.68 -4.71 13.35
CA LEU A 89 11.37 -4.06 12.22
C LEU A 89 11.86 -2.64 12.56
N SER A 90 11.12 -1.91 13.38
CA SER A 90 11.45 -0.52 13.75
C SER A 90 12.78 -0.37 14.51
N VAL A 91 13.33 -1.46 15.02
CA VAL A 91 14.57 -1.49 15.83
C VAL A 91 15.70 -2.28 15.17
N LEU A 92 15.49 -2.85 13.99
CA LEU A 92 16.52 -3.59 13.25
C LEU A 92 17.52 -2.65 12.58
N ASP A 93 18.79 -3.05 12.58
CA ASP A 93 19.81 -2.44 11.73
C ASP A 93 19.94 -3.21 10.41
N TYR A 94 19.79 -4.53 10.47
CA TYR A 94 19.79 -5.44 9.33
C TYR A 94 18.75 -6.54 9.53
N ALA A 95 18.31 -7.12 8.44
CA ALA A 95 17.42 -8.28 8.43
C ALA A 95 18.05 -9.45 7.66
N VAL A 96 17.71 -10.67 8.08
CA VAL A 96 17.91 -11.89 7.32
C VAL A 96 16.55 -12.44 6.94
N LEU A 97 16.27 -12.47 5.66
CA LEU A 97 15.06 -13.08 5.13
C LEU A 97 15.36 -14.53 4.73
N VAL A 98 14.80 -15.49 5.47
CA VAL A 98 14.99 -16.92 5.23
C VAL A 98 13.90 -17.41 4.29
N ILE A 99 14.30 -18.06 3.19
CA ILE A 99 13.43 -18.58 2.15
C ILE A 99 13.70 -20.08 2.02
N SER A 100 12.66 -20.90 1.93
CA SER A 100 12.80 -22.33 1.70
C SER A 100 13.17 -22.61 0.25
N GLY A 101 14.23 -23.37 -0.01
CA GLY A 101 14.68 -23.73 -1.34
C GLY A 101 13.72 -24.68 -2.06
N SER A 102 12.91 -25.46 -1.32
CA SER A 102 11.87 -26.30 -1.89
C SER A 102 10.61 -25.52 -2.30
N ASP A 103 10.27 -24.43 -1.58
CA ASP A 103 8.99 -23.74 -1.73
C ASP A 103 9.15 -22.40 -2.47
N GLY A 104 10.36 -21.87 -2.56
CA GLY A 104 10.65 -20.58 -3.19
C GLY A 104 9.98 -19.38 -2.52
N VAL A 105 9.65 -18.34 -3.28
CA VAL A 105 9.07 -17.08 -2.78
C VAL A 105 7.57 -17.25 -2.57
N GLN A 106 7.16 -17.34 -1.31
CA GLN A 106 5.78 -17.47 -0.85
C GLN A 106 5.05 -16.11 -0.78
N SER A 107 3.70 -16.11 -0.64
CA SER A 107 2.90 -14.89 -0.48
C SER A 107 3.33 -14.06 0.74
N HIS A 108 3.56 -14.72 1.87
CA HIS A 108 4.03 -14.05 3.08
C HIS A 108 5.45 -13.48 2.94
N THR A 109 6.34 -14.15 2.18
CA THR A 109 7.67 -13.63 1.86
C THR A 109 7.59 -12.29 1.11
N ARG A 110 6.63 -12.13 0.19
CA ARG A 110 6.38 -10.85 -0.50
C ARG A 110 5.89 -9.76 0.46
N THR A 111 5.04 -10.13 1.42
CA THR A 111 4.60 -9.19 2.47
C THR A 111 5.76 -8.74 3.34
N LEU A 112 6.62 -9.68 3.78
CA LEU A 112 7.83 -9.37 4.52
C LEU A 112 8.76 -8.43 3.73
N TRP A 113 8.95 -8.72 2.44
CA TRP A 113 9.77 -7.89 1.56
C TRP A 113 9.24 -6.45 1.43
N ARG A 114 7.93 -6.30 1.26
CA ARG A 114 7.26 -4.98 1.21
C ARG A 114 7.46 -4.19 2.52
N LEU A 115 7.37 -4.86 3.66
CA LEU A 115 7.64 -4.24 4.96
C LEU A 115 9.11 -3.85 5.11
N LEU A 116 10.06 -4.74 4.77
CA LEU A 116 11.49 -4.45 4.79
C LEU A 116 11.85 -3.26 3.89
N THR A 117 11.13 -3.11 2.77
CA THR A 117 11.29 -1.96 1.87
C THR A 117 10.74 -0.69 2.50
N ARG A 118 9.55 -0.74 3.13
CA ARG A 118 8.94 0.42 3.80
C ARG A 118 9.77 0.94 4.98
N TYR A 119 10.35 0.02 5.75
CA TYR A 119 11.20 0.37 6.90
C TYR A 119 12.66 0.59 6.51
N GLU A 120 12.97 0.53 5.23
CA GLU A 120 14.33 0.73 4.67
C GLU A 120 15.40 -0.15 5.32
N VAL A 121 15.02 -1.36 5.79
CA VAL A 121 15.94 -2.26 6.49
C VAL A 121 16.87 -2.97 5.48
N PRO A 122 18.21 -2.82 5.58
CA PRO A 122 19.17 -3.57 4.78
C PRO A 122 19.00 -5.07 5.00
N THR A 123 18.91 -5.85 3.92
CA THR A 123 18.45 -7.24 3.99
C THR A 123 19.41 -8.20 3.32
N PHE A 124 19.76 -9.27 4.03
CA PHE A 124 20.41 -10.47 3.51
C PHE A 124 19.36 -11.56 3.26
N LEU A 125 19.54 -12.37 2.24
CA LEU A 125 18.68 -13.51 1.94
C LEU A 125 19.44 -14.80 2.22
N PHE A 126 18.84 -15.70 2.99
CA PHE A 126 19.37 -17.05 3.20
C PHE A 126 18.37 -18.06 2.65
N ILE A 127 18.74 -18.71 1.55
CA ILE A 127 17.95 -19.74 0.89
C ILE A 127 18.30 -21.06 1.55
N ASN A 128 17.40 -21.50 2.42
CA ASN A 128 17.57 -22.66 3.29
C ASN A 128 17.02 -23.95 2.64
N LYS A 129 17.35 -25.09 3.22
CA LYS A 129 16.88 -26.41 2.77
C LYS A 129 17.33 -26.80 1.36
N MET A 130 18.50 -26.32 0.94
CA MET A 130 19.07 -26.67 -0.38
C MET A 130 19.46 -28.15 -0.50
N ASP A 131 19.45 -28.88 0.59
CA ASP A 131 19.68 -30.32 0.65
C ASP A 131 18.46 -31.17 0.27
N LEU A 132 17.29 -30.56 0.09
CA LEU A 132 16.08 -31.24 -0.32
C LEU A 132 16.01 -31.41 -1.84
N ALA A 133 15.36 -32.51 -2.27
CA ALA A 133 15.15 -32.77 -3.68
C ALA A 133 14.25 -31.68 -4.31
N GLY A 134 14.69 -31.16 -5.46
CA GLY A 134 13.96 -30.12 -6.19
C GLY A 134 14.44 -28.68 -5.96
N ALA A 135 15.35 -28.45 -5.00
CA ALA A 135 15.98 -27.15 -4.83
C ALA A 135 17.04 -26.92 -5.94
N ASP A 136 16.77 -25.96 -6.82
CA ASP A 136 17.68 -25.54 -7.90
C ASP A 136 18.09 -24.09 -7.70
N LYS A 137 19.38 -23.86 -7.52
CA LYS A 137 19.96 -22.56 -7.21
C LYS A 137 19.68 -21.52 -8.30
N ASP A 138 19.84 -21.88 -9.57
CA ASP A 138 19.68 -20.94 -10.68
C ASP A 138 18.20 -20.59 -10.92
N VAL A 139 17.30 -21.54 -10.68
CA VAL A 139 15.85 -21.31 -10.74
C VAL A 139 15.44 -20.36 -9.62
N LEU A 140 15.91 -20.61 -8.41
CA LEU A 140 15.59 -19.79 -7.23
C LEU A 140 16.14 -18.37 -7.38
N LEU A 141 17.39 -18.20 -7.84
CA LEU A 141 17.97 -16.88 -8.04
C LEU A 141 17.16 -16.07 -9.07
N ARG A 142 16.76 -16.71 -10.19
CA ARG A 142 15.86 -16.07 -11.16
C ARG A 142 14.51 -15.69 -10.58
N GLN A 143 13.95 -16.51 -9.70
CA GLN A 143 12.70 -16.20 -9.01
C GLN A 143 12.87 -15.01 -8.05
N LEU A 144 13.96 -14.96 -7.28
CA LEU A 144 14.28 -13.86 -6.38
C LEU A 144 14.44 -12.54 -7.14
N THR A 145 15.20 -12.55 -8.23
CA THR A 145 15.40 -11.34 -9.06
C THR A 145 14.13 -10.86 -9.73
N ALA A 146 13.24 -11.77 -10.13
CA ALA A 146 11.97 -11.42 -10.77
C ALA A 146 10.88 -10.96 -9.78
N THR A 147 10.90 -11.46 -8.53
CA THR A 147 9.80 -11.24 -7.58
C THR A 147 10.12 -10.27 -6.45
N LEU A 148 11.37 -10.20 -6.02
CA LEU A 148 11.78 -9.33 -4.91
C LEU A 148 12.54 -8.11 -5.42
N SER A 149 13.72 -8.29 -5.99
CA SER A 149 14.53 -7.21 -6.54
C SER A 149 15.56 -7.71 -7.56
N ALA A 150 15.79 -6.94 -8.63
CA ALA A 150 16.83 -7.22 -9.62
C ALA A 150 18.25 -7.23 -9.02
N GLU A 151 18.46 -6.54 -7.90
CA GLU A 151 19.72 -6.40 -7.17
C GLU A 151 20.00 -7.58 -6.19
N CYS A 152 19.26 -8.69 -6.30
CA CYS A 152 19.58 -9.94 -5.60
C CYS A 152 20.80 -10.59 -6.25
N VAL A 153 21.90 -10.70 -5.51
CA VAL A 153 23.20 -11.20 -6.01
C VAL A 153 23.63 -12.43 -5.20
N ASP A 154 24.11 -13.47 -5.90
CA ASP A 154 24.63 -14.69 -5.28
C ASP A 154 26.01 -14.47 -4.67
N PHE A 155 26.11 -14.51 -3.35
CA PHE A 155 27.36 -14.37 -2.59
C PHE A 155 28.06 -15.71 -2.31
N SER A 156 27.43 -16.83 -2.65
CA SER A 156 28.06 -18.16 -2.61
C SER A 156 28.73 -18.55 -3.94
N ALA A 157 28.68 -17.67 -4.96
CA ALA A 157 29.41 -17.83 -6.21
C ALA A 157 30.90 -17.46 -6.08
N SER A 158 31.66 -17.68 -7.16
CA SER A 158 33.08 -17.23 -7.19
C SER A 158 33.17 -15.71 -7.06
N GLN A 159 34.28 -15.21 -6.54
CA GLN A 159 34.49 -13.77 -6.36
C GLN A 159 34.34 -13.01 -7.69
N GLU A 160 34.84 -13.56 -8.80
CA GLU A 160 34.75 -12.95 -10.13
C GLU A 160 33.27 -12.77 -10.54
N THR A 161 32.48 -13.86 -10.48
CA THR A 161 31.04 -13.83 -10.83
C THR A 161 30.25 -12.90 -9.92
N ARG A 162 30.56 -12.89 -8.63
CA ARG A 162 29.95 -11.98 -7.67
C ARG A 162 30.25 -10.52 -7.98
N ASP A 163 31.53 -10.19 -8.21
CA ASP A 163 31.97 -8.82 -8.45
C ASP A 163 31.44 -8.30 -9.79
N GLU A 164 31.32 -9.15 -10.84
CA GLU A 164 30.62 -8.81 -12.09
C GLU A 164 29.12 -8.48 -11.83
N ALA A 165 28.41 -9.28 -11.03
CA ALA A 165 27.03 -9.03 -10.70
C ALA A 165 26.85 -7.75 -9.85
N LEU A 166 27.74 -7.47 -8.92
CA LEU A 166 27.75 -6.25 -8.10
C LEU A 166 27.99 -4.99 -8.94
N ALA A 167 28.84 -5.07 -9.95
CA ALA A 167 29.11 -3.96 -10.87
C ALA A 167 27.88 -3.54 -11.70
N LEU A 168 26.90 -4.44 -11.88
CA LEU A 168 25.63 -4.11 -12.52
C LEU A 168 24.66 -3.35 -11.59
N CYS A 169 24.89 -3.40 -10.28
CA CYS A 169 24.02 -2.79 -9.29
C CYS A 169 24.43 -1.35 -8.91
N ASP A 170 25.71 -0.97 -9.12
CA ASP A 170 26.21 0.35 -8.69
C ASP A 170 27.36 0.84 -9.57
N GLU A 171 27.32 2.12 -9.98
CA GLU A 171 28.33 2.74 -10.84
C GLU A 171 29.74 2.76 -10.20
N ALA A 172 29.82 3.02 -8.88
CA ALA A 172 31.10 3.02 -8.17
C ALA A 172 31.70 1.61 -8.06
N ALA A 173 30.86 0.59 -8.00
CA ALA A 173 31.31 -0.82 -8.05
C ALA A 173 31.84 -1.18 -9.43
N LEU A 174 31.18 -0.72 -10.51
CA LEU A 174 31.62 -0.91 -11.88
C LEU A 174 32.96 -0.22 -12.11
N GLU A 175 33.11 1.04 -11.69
CA GLU A 175 34.37 1.79 -11.82
C GLU A 175 35.52 1.08 -11.09
N GLN A 176 35.26 0.64 -9.84
CA GLN A 176 36.30 -0.05 -9.07
C GLN A 176 36.68 -1.41 -9.66
N LEU A 177 35.73 -2.17 -10.22
CA LEU A 177 36.00 -3.43 -10.91
C LEU A 177 36.86 -3.20 -12.14
N LEU A 178 36.56 -2.18 -12.96
CA LEU A 178 37.32 -1.84 -14.16
C LEU A 178 38.74 -1.35 -13.84
N GLU A 179 38.93 -0.58 -12.76
CA GLU A 179 40.21 -0.05 -12.35
C GLU A 179 41.12 -1.07 -11.63
N ARG A 180 40.53 -1.89 -10.75
CA ARG A 180 41.28 -2.73 -9.80
C ARG A 180 41.07 -4.23 -10.01
N GLY A 181 40.14 -4.62 -10.89
CA GLY A 181 39.79 -6.02 -11.14
C GLY A 181 39.08 -6.72 -9.98
N LYS A 182 38.67 -5.96 -8.94
CA LYS A 182 37.92 -6.47 -7.79
C LYS A 182 37.18 -5.33 -7.09
N ILE A 183 36.13 -5.66 -6.36
CA ILE A 183 35.38 -4.71 -5.54
C ILE A 183 35.80 -4.87 -4.07
N ASP A 184 36.07 -3.76 -3.38
CA ASP A 184 36.48 -3.76 -1.97
C ASP A 184 35.30 -4.05 -1.06
N ASP A 185 35.48 -4.86 -0.01
CA ASP A 185 34.44 -5.22 0.99
C ASP A 185 33.82 -4.00 1.66
N ALA A 186 34.54 -2.88 1.78
CA ALA A 186 34.02 -1.63 2.31
C ALA A 186 32.91 -1.05 1.41
N LEU A 187 33.09 -1.08 0.09
CA LEU A 187 32.08 -0.64 -0.85
C LEU A 187 30.87 -1.57 -0.88
N ILE A 188 31.13 -2.89 -0.86
CA ILE A 188 30.05 -3.90 -0.77
C ILE A 188 29.18 -3.66 0.49
N ALA A 189 29.81 -3.42 1.64
CA ALA A 189 29.09 -3.14 2.88
C ALA A 189 28.25 -1.83 2.79
N GLU A 190 28.75 -0.83 2.06
CA GLU A 190 28.01 0.41 1.80
C GLU A 190 26.81 0.16 0.87
N MET A 191 26.99 -0.63 -0.19
CA MET A 191 25.90 -1.04 -1.09
C MET A 191 24.80 -1.80 -0.35
N VAL A 192 25.18 -2.75 0.54
CA VAL A 192 24.22 -3.50 1.37
C VAL A 192 23.47 -2.54 2.30
N LYS A 193 24.20 -1.66 3.02
CA LYS A 193 23.62 -0.68 3.94
C LYS A 193 22.62 0.24 3.25
N ASN A 194 22.91 0.66 2.04
CA ASN A 194 22.06 1.57 1.26
C ASN A 194 21.01 0.83 0.41
N ARG A 195 20.84 -0.50 0.61
CA ARG A 195 19.88 -1.35 -0.12
C ARG A 195 20.07 -1.35 -1.65
N LYS A 196 21.28 -1.13 -2.12
CA LYS A 196 21.65 -1.23 -3.53
C LYS A 196 21.99 -2.65 -3.97
N VAL A 197 22.18 -3.56 -3.02
CA VAL A 197 22.41 -4.99 -3.26
C VAL A 197 21.79 -5.80 -2.11
N PHE A 198 21.29 -6.97 -2.45
CA PHE A 198 20.72 -7.94 -1.51
C PHE A 198 21.51 -9.25 -1.63
N PRO A 199 22.46 -9.50 -0.69
CA PRO A 199 23.28 -10.71 -0.72
C PRO A 199 22.45 -11.96 -0.51
N CYS A 200 22.53 -12.91 -1.45
CA CYS A 200 21.86 -14.21 -1.42
C CYS A 200 22.85 -15.30 -1.06
N PHE A 201 22.54 -16.11 -0.06
CA PHE A 201 23.30 -17.27 0.37
C PHE A 201 22.45 -18.52 0.26
N PHE A 202 23.04 -19.61 -0.17
CA PHE A 202 22.35 -20.89 -0.38
C PHE A 202 22.95 -21.95 0.54
N GLY A 203 22.12 -22.67 1.31
CA GLY A 203 22.63 -23.65 2.26
C GLY A 203 21.56 -24.49 2.94
N SER A 204 21.97 -25.22 3.97
CA SER A 204 21.10 -26.01 4.83
C SER A 204 21.43 -25.73 6.30
N ALA A 205 20.56 -24.95 6.95
CA ALA A 205 20.73 -24.62 8.36
C ALA A 205 20.77 -25.87 9.27
N LEU A 206 19.99 -26.90 8.91
CA LEU A 206 19.94 -28.17 9.67
C LEU A 206 21.26 -28.92 9.61
N LYS A 207 21.96 -28.85 8.47
CA LYS A 207 23.28 -29.51 8.26
C LYS A 207 24.44 -28.57 8.53
N LEU A 208 24.19 -27.31 8.87
CA LEU A 208 25.17 -26.23 9.02
C LEU A 208 25.92 -25.89 7.72
N ASP A 209 25.39 -26.32 6.56
CA ASP A 209 25.97 -26.04 5.27
C ASP A 209 25.73 -24.56 4.89
N GLY A 210 26.82 -23.83 4.56
CA GLY A 210 26.82 -22.40 4.25
C GLY A 210 26.56 -21.45 5.45
N VAL A 211 26.37 -21.95 6.67
CA VAL A 211 26.07 -21.13 7.86
C VAL A 211 27.30 -20.37 8.35
N GLU A 212 28.49 -20.97 8.33
CA GLU A 212 29.73 -20.31 8.74
C GLU A 212 30.14 -19.22 7.76
N ASP A 213 30.00 -19.48 6.45
CA ASP A 213 30.26 -18.49 5.39
C ASP A 213 29.29 -17.32 5.50
N PHE A 214 28.02 -17.61 5.79
CA PHE A 214 27.02 -16.59 6.03
C PHE A 214 27.31 -15.74 7.26
N LEU A 215 27.73 -16.37 8.39
CA LEU A 215 28.13 -15.64 9.59
C LEU A 215 29.34 -14.73 9.33
N THR A 216 30.31 -15.22 8.55
CA THR A 216 31.48 -14.45 8.14
C THR A 216 31.07 -13.25 7.27
N ALA A 217 30.16 -13.45 6.33
CA ALA A 217 29.63 -12.39 5.49
C ALA A 217 28.85 -11.33 6.30
N LEU A 218 28.03 -11.75 7.27
CA LEU A 218 27.39 -10.83 8.22
C LEU A 218 28.42 -9.99 8.98
N ALA A 219 29.50 -10.63 9.47
CA ALA A 219 30.58 -9.91 10.14
C ALA A 219 31.32 -8.94 9.20
N CYS A 220 31.48 -9.28 7.91
CA CYS A 220 32.18 -8.46 6.94
C CYS A 220 31.36 -7.29 6.40
N PHE A 221 30.10 -7.52 6.04
CA PHE A 221 29.29 -6.59 5.25
C PHE A 221 28.26 -5.80 6.08
N THR A 222 28.11 -6.03 7.37
CA THR A 222 27.30 -5.14 8.24
C THR A 222 28.16 -3.99 8.79
N ARG A 223 27.52 -2.89 9.16
CA ARG A 223 28.15 -1.73 9.81
C ARG A 223 27.26 -1.25 10.93
N GLU A 224 27.86 -0.86 12.06
CA GLU A 224 27.14 -0.22 13.14
C GLU A 224 26.56 1.12 12.65
N PRO A 225 25.27 1.44 12.94
CA PRO A 225 24.71 2.74 12.66
C PRO A 225 25.45 3.87 13.39
N VAL A 226 25.46 5.06 12.81
CA VAL A 226 26.00 6.24 13.49
C VAL A 226 24.93 6.78 14.43
N TYR A 227 25.18 6.70 15.72
CA TYR A 227 24.24 7.14 16.73
C TYR A 227 24.53 8.58 17.20
N PRO A 228 23.49 9.42 17.43
CA PRO A 228 23.66 10.74 18.02
C PRO A 228 24.16 10.64 19.48
N LYS A 229 24.76 11.75 19.97
CA LYS A 229 25.22 11.82 21.39
C LYS A 229 24.06 12.04 22.36
N GLU A 230 22.99 12.64 21.91
CA GLU A 230 21.78 12.87 22.69
C GLU A 230 21.07 11.53 22.96
N PHE A 231 20.49 11.38 24.15
CA PHE A 231 19.77 10.17 24.50
C PHE A 231 18.53 10.02 23.63
N GLY A 232 18.38 8.85 23.03
CA GLY A 232 17.19 8.41 22.31
C GLY A 232 16.99 6.92 22.50
N ALA A 233 15.72 6.47 22.54
CA ALA A 233 15.39 5.05 22.55
C ALA A 233 14.01 4.80 21.93
N LYS A 234 13.85 3.64 21.28
CA LYS A 234 12.59 3.17 20.68
C LYS A 234 12.05 1.97 21.45
N ILE A 235 10.81 2.06 21.91
CA ILE A 235 10.11 0.95 22.57
C ILE A 235 9.38 0.13 21.51
N PHE A 236 9.71 -1.16 21.39
CA PHE A 236 9.11 -2.03 20.38
C PHE A 236 8.28 -3.18 20.96
N LYS A 237 8.44 -3.48 22.26
CA LYS A 237 7.74 -4.59 22.90
C LYS A 237 7.52 -4.34 24.38
N ILE A 238 6.41 -4.83 24.90
CA ILE A 238 6.11 -4.96 26.32
C ILE A 238 5.85 -6.43 26.61
N SER A 239 6.35 -6.92 27.72
CA SER A 239 6.08 -8.27 28.21
C SER A 239 6.12 -8.29 29.75
N ARG A 240 5.80 -9.43 30.35
CA ARG A 240 5.95 -9.63 31.79
C ARG A 240 6.88 -10.81 32.07
N ASP A 241 7.67 -10.72 33.11
CA ASP A 241 8.52 -11.82 33.52
C ASP A 241 7.71 -12.89 34.29
N ALA A 242 8.38 -13.99 34.71
CA ALA A 242 7.73 -15.09 35.43
C ALA A 242 7.13 -14.68 36.77
N GLN A 243 7.55 -13.55 37.33
CA GLN A 243 7.03 -12.96 38.57
C GLN A 243 5.91 -11.91 38.31
N GLY A 244 5.52 -11.70 37.04
CA GLY A 244 4.52 -10.73 36.63
C GLY A 244 5.04 -9.29 36.51
N ALA A 245 6.36 -9.05 36.73
CA ALA A 245 6.92 -7.72 36.59
C ALA A 245 6.93 -7.26 35.11
N ARG A 246 6.47 -6.05 34.89
CA ARG A 246 6.39 -5.43 33.54
C ARG A 246 7.79 -5.13 33.01
N LEU A 247 8.06 -5.58 31.81
CA LEU A 247 9.31 -5.38 31.07
C LEU A 247 9.01 -4.53 29.81
N THR A 248 9.65 -3.37 29.73
CA THR A 248 9.63 -2.50 28.54
C THR A 248 10.88 -2.75 27.73
N TRP A 249 10.74 -3.35 26.54
CA TRP A 249 11.85 -3.63 25.63
C TRP A 249 12.09 -2.44 24.73
N LEU A 250 13.32 -1.98 24.74
CA LEU A 250 13.71 -0.82 23.92
C LEU A 250 15.11 -1.01 23.34
N LYS A 251 15.35 -0.34 22.21
CA LYS A 251 16.66 -0.14 21.63
C LYS A 251 17.12 1.28 21.92
N VAL A 252 18.30 1.44 22.48
CA VAL A 252 18.95 2.75 22.66
C VAL A 252 19.50 3.21 21.31
N THR A 253 19.00 4.33 20.79
CA THR A 253 19.33 4.89 19.48
C THR A 253 20.22 6.12 19.56
N GLY A 254 20.54 6.56 20.76
CA GLY A 254 21.45 7.68 21.00
C GLY A 254 21.90 7.77 22.44
N GLY A 255 23.07 8.28 22.70
CA GLY A 255 23.62 8.44 24.05
C GLY A 255 23.71 7.13 24.82
N ALA A 256 23.28 7.17 26.09
CA ALA A 256 23.25 6.00 26.98
C ALA A 256 22.14 6.10 28.02
N LEU A 257 21.54 4.98 28.38
CA LEU A 257 20.57 4.83 29.45
C LEU A 257 21.22 4.24 30.68
N ARG A 258 21.07 4.91 31.83
CA ARG A 258 21.62 4.43 33.13
C ARG A 258 20.51 3.97 34.07
N VAL A 259 20.84 3.03 34.93
CA VAL A 259 19.96 2.62 36.03
C VAL A 259 19.62 3.84 36.92
N LYS A 260 18.34 3.95 37.29
CA LYS A 260 17.78 5.08 38.08
C LYS A 260 17.77 6.43 37.35
N ALA A 261 18.10 6.46 36.02
CA ALA A 261 17.94 7.69 35.26
C ALA A 261 16.45 8.07 35.17
N PRO A 262 16.10 9.35 35.37
CA PRO A 262 14.77 9.84 35.15
C PRO A 262 14.50 9.91 33.64
N LEU A 263 13.34 9.38 33.21
CA LEU A 263 12.87 9.42 31.86
C LEU A 263 11.57 10.20 31.83
N THR A 264 11.57 11.32 31.10
CA THR A 264 10.36 12.12 30.89
C THR A 264 9.82 11.83 29.50
N TYR A 265 8.55 11.48 29.42
CA TYR A 265 7.86 11.21 28.16
C TYR A 265 6.38 11.52 28.29
N ARG A 266 5.72 11.71 27.15
CA ARG A 266 4.29 11.96 27.08
C ARG A 266 3.53 10.71 26.65
N ALA A 267 2.54 10.33 27.45
CA ALA A 267 1.65 9.23 27.13
C ALA A 267 0.20 9.64 27.44
N GLN A 268 -0.77 9.28 26.61
CA GLN A 268 -2.18 9.59 26.81
C GLN A 268 -2.46 11.07 27.16
N ASN A 269 -1.76 11.99 26.48
CA ASN A 269 -1.82 13.44 26.71
C ASN A 269 -1.36 13.92 28.12
N GLN A 270 -0.65 13.07 28.86
CA GLN A 270 -0.04 13.43 30.15
C GLN A 270 1.49 13.26 30.11
N ASP A 271 2.18 14.11 30.83
CA ASP A 271 3.65 14.03 30.98
C ASP A 271 3.97 13.15 32.17
N TYR A 272 4.75 12.10 31.96
CA TYR A 272 5.22 11.17 32.97
C TYR A 272 6.72 11.37 33.21
N ASN A 273 7.13 11.25 34.47
CA ASN A 273 8.53 11.23 34.88
C ASN A 273 8.78 9.97 35.70
N GLU A 274 9.26 8.92 35.02
CA GLU A 274 9.51 7.63 35.61
C GLU A 274 11.01 7.31 35.63
N LYS A 275 11.43 6.26 36.34
CA LYS A 275 12.84 5.88 36.45
C LYS A 275 13.05 4.47 35.92
N ALA A 276 14.13 4.29 35.17
CA ALA A 276 14.60 2.98 34.76
C ALA A 276 15.16 2.22 35.97
N ASP A 277 14.36 1.36 36.60
CA ASP A 277 14.78 0.69 37.85
C ASP A 277 15.89 -0.34 37.63
N GLN A 278 15.78 -1.17 36.61
CA GLN A 278 16.78 -2.15 36.17
C GLN A 278 16.90 -2.18 34.66
N LEU A 279 18.09 -2.43 34.17
CA LEU A 279 18.38 -2.70 32.78
C LEU A 279 18.81 -4.16 32.64
N ARG A 280 18.07 -4.93 31.83
CA ARG A 280 18.29 -6.37 31.65
C ARG A 280 18.66 -6.65 30.20
N LEU A 281 19.85 -7.20 29.97
CA LEU A 281 20.25 -7.69 28.62
C LEU A 281 19.96 -9.20 28.57
N TYR A 282 19.02 -9.58 27.74
CA TYR A 282 18.60 -10.97 27.59
C TYR A 282 19.40 -11.73 26.53
N SER A 283 19.59 -13.02 26.77
CA SER A 283 19.99 -13.99 25.73
C SER A 283 19.24 -15.30 26.05
N GLY A 284 18.22 -15.60 25.24
CA GLY A 284 17.23 -16.64 25.57
C GLY A 284 16.47 -16.33 26.85
N VAL A 285 16.39 -17.29 27.76
CA VAL A 285 15.68 -17.14 29.06
C VAL A 285 16.51 -16.35 30.08
N LYS A 286 17.84 -16.33 29.93
CA LYS A 286 18.75 -15.71 30.89
C LYS A 286 18.98 -14.25 30.59
N PHE A 287 19.15 -13.45 31.62
CA PHE A 287 19.53 -12.05 31.46
C PHE A 287 20.72 -11.69 32.34
N ARG A 288 21.44 -10.65 31.96
CA ARG A 288 22.47 -9.97 32.73
C ARG A 288 21.98 -8.57 33.07
N ALA A 289 22.06 -8.19 34.33
CA ALA A 289 21.81 -6.81 34.72
C ALA A 289 22.95 -5.90 34.26
N LEU A 290 22.59 -4.71 33.78
CA LEU A 290 23.52 -3.67 33.34
C LEU A 290 23.35 -2.43 34.23
N GLU A 291 24.44 -1.73 34.52
CA GLU A 291 24.41 -0.39 35.12
C GLU A 291 24.13 0.69 34.09
N GLU A 292 24.56 0.46 32.84
CA GLU A 292 24.43 1.38 31.72
C GLU A 292 24.26 0.62 30.38
N ALA A 293 23.34 1.07 29.55
CA ALA A 293 23.15 0.58 28.18
C ALA A 293 23.44 1.72 27.19
N GLY A 294 24.52 1.59 26.41
CA GLY A 294 24.89 2.54 25.37
C GLY A 294 24.08 2.35 24.08
N ALA A 295 24.20 3.30 23.17
CA ALA A 295 23.57 3.25 21.85
C ALA A 295 23.86 1.91 21.14
N GLY A 296 22.89 1.42 20.37
CA GLY A 296 22.90 0.10 19.70
C GLY A 296 22.47 -1.07 20.62
N SER A 297 22.34 -0.87 21.94
CA SER A 297 21.90 -1.94 22.84
C SER A 297 20.39 -2.13 22.81
N VAL A 298 19.94 -3.38 22.78
CA VAL A 298 18.54 -3.77 23.00
C VAL A 298 18.41 -4.34 24.41
N VAL A 299 17.61 -3.69 25.25
CA VAL A 299 17.47 -4.04 26.68
C VAL A 299 16.02 -4.04 27.12
N ALA A 300 15.70 -4.85 28.12
CA ALA A 300 14.44 -4.78 28.84
C ALA A 300 14.59 -3.93 30.09
N VAL A 301 13.68 -2.99 30.29
CA VAL A 301 13.70 -2.02 31.38
C VAL A 301 12.51 -2.27 32.31
N THR A 302 12.72 -2.21 33.60
CA THR A 302 11.66 -2.19 34.63
C THR A 302 11.48 -0.78 35.16
N GLY A 303 10.28 -0.45 35.67
CA GLY A 303 10.00 0.85 36.30
C GLY A 303 9.29 1.85 35.39
N LEU A 304 8.98 1.47 34.13
CA LEU A 304 8.23 2.29 33.18
C LEU A 304 6.78 1.78 33.07
N SER A 305 5.88 2.31 33.89
CA SER A 305 4.50 1.80 34.06
C SER A 305 3.55 2.30 32.96
N HIS A 306 3.79 3.53 32.44
CA HIS A 306 2.91 4.19 31.47
C HIS A 306 3.47 4.20 30.05
N SER A 307 4.63 3.58 29.84
CA SER A 307 5.20 3.43 28.49
C SER A 307 4.34 2.50 27.63
N TYR A 308 4.36 2.65 26.33
CA TYR A 308 3.63 1.81 25.38
C TYR A 308 4.48 1.46 24.17
N VAL A 309 4.04 0.46 23.42
CA VAL A 309 4.74 0.00 22.22
C VAL A 309 4.64 1.06 21.13
N GLY A 310 5.79 1.44 20.57
CA GLY A 310 5.91 2.50 19.55
C GLY A 310 6.31 3.86 20.12
N LEU A 311 6.32 4.02 21.45
CA LEU A 311 6.77 5.26 22.08
C LEU A 311 8.25 5.49 21.83
N GLY A 312 8.60 6.71 21.40
CA GLY A 312 9.97 7.23 21.36
C GLY A 312 10.33 7.92 22.68
N LEU A 313 11.55 7.70 23.16
CA LEU A 313 12.10 8.35 24.36
C LEU A 313 13.24 9.29 23.99
N GLY A 314 13.35 10.42 24.68
CA GLY A 314 14.40 11.42 24.46
C GLY A 314 14.26 12.09 23.09
N ALA A 315 15.29 11.96 22.24
CA ALA A 315 15.31 12.55 20.91
C ALA A 315 14.49 11.79 19.85
N GLU A 316 13.98 10.58 20.19
CA GLU A 316 13.20 9.76 19.26
C GLU A 316 11.74 10.20 19.20
N ALA A 317 11.21 10.24 17.99
CA ALA A 317 9.80 10.44 17.75
C ALA A 317 8.99 9.15 17.97
N GLU A 318 7.69 9.30 18.13
CA GLU A 318 6.75 8.18 18.14
C GLU A 318 6.75 7.43 16.82
N ALA A 319 6.65 6.11 16.87
CA ALA A 319 6.62 5.27 15.69
C ALA A 319 5.33 5.49 14.88
N SER A 320 5.44 5.39 13.56
CA SER A 320 4.26 5.42 12.68
C SER A 320 3.36 4.20 12.93
N ALA A 321 2.06 4.36 12.64
CA ALA A 321 1.11 3.26 12.76
C ALA A 321 1.53 2.04 11.93
N PRO A 322 1.37 0.81 12.45
CA PRO A 322 1.68 -0.41 11.72
C PRO A 322 0.85 -0.55 10.44
N LEU A 323 1.45 -1.12 9.40
CA LEU A 323 0.77 -1.44 8.14
C LEU A 323 -0.17 -2.63 8.30
N LEU A 324 0.31 -3.66 9.02
CA LEU A 324 -0.45 -4.87 9.26
C LEU A 324 -1.39 -4.67 10.44
N GLN A 325 -2.69 -4.67 10.16
CA GLN A 325 -3.73 -4.51 11.17
C GLN A 325 -4.63 -5.73 11.20
N PRO A 326 -5.21 -6.05 12.37
CA PRO A 326 -6.20 -7.12 12.48
C PRO A 326 -7.39 -6.89 11.56
N VAL A 327 -7.87 -7.96 10.96
CA VAL A 327 -8.98 -7.92 10.00
C VAL A 327 -10.23 -8.63 10.51
N LEU A 328 -10.13 -9.31 11.66
CA LEU A 328 -11.21 -10.06 12.30
C LEU A 328 -11.49 -9.51 13.69
N THR A 329 -12.77 -9.37 14.04
CA THR A 329 -13.22 -9.02 15.38
C THR A 329 -14.01 -10.19 15.95
N TYR A 330 -13.71 -10.60 17.17
CA TYR A 330 -14.39 -11.66 17.87
C TYR A 330 -15.01 -11.14 19.18
N GLN A 331 -16.24 -11.57 19.47
CA GLN A 331 -16.82 -11.41 20.80
C GLN A 331 -16.13 -12.40 21.75
N LEU A 332 -15.58 -11.90 22.86
CA LEU A 332 -15.05 -12.71 23.93
C LEU A 332 -16.17 -12.99 24.95
N ILE A 333 -16.50 -14.25 25.14
CA ILE A 333 -17.56 -14.73 26.01
C ILE A 333 -16.91 -15.25 27.30
N LEU A 334 -17.25 -14.61 28.41
CA LEU A 334 -16.76 -14.99 29.74
C LEU A 334 -17.50 -16.22 30.26
N PRO A 335 -16.84 -17.04 31.12
CA PRO A 335 -17.52 -18.14 31.81
C PRO A 335 -18.61 -17.61 32.75
N ASP A 336 -19.63 -18.44 32.99
CA ASP A 336 -20.76 -18.10 33.85
C ASP A 336 -20.30 -17.64 35.25
N GLY A 337 -20.81 -16.50 35.69
CA GLY A 337 -20.49 -15.91 37.00
C GLY A 337 -19.18 -15.10 37.06
N ALA A 338 -18.46 -14.97 35.97
CA ALA A 338 -17.30 -14.09 35.93
C ALA A 338 -17.72 -12.61 35.84
N ASP A 339 -17.09 -11.77 36.66
CA ASP A 339 -17.31 -10.32 36.61
C ASP A 339 -16.61 -9.71 35.38
N ALA A 340 -17.37 -9.11 34.47
CA ALA A 340 -16.88 -8.52 33.24
C ALA A 340 -15.89 -7.37 33.46
N HIS A 341 -16.09 -6.57 34.51
CA HIS A 341 -15.20 -5.45 34.81
C HIS A 341 -13.82 -5.94 35.28
N SER A 342 -13.77 -6.91 36.20
CA SER A 342 -12.52 -7.54 36.64
C SER A 342 -11.82 -8.28 35.51
N ALA A 343 -12.58 -8.93 34.61
CA ALA A 343 -12.02 -9.56 33.41
C ALA A 343 -11.42 -8.53 32.46
N LEU A 344 -12.09 -7.41 32.25
CA LEU A 344 -11.60 -6.34 31.34
C LEU A 344 -10.27 -5.76 31.82
N ILE A 345 -10.10 -5.53 33.13
CA ILE A 345 -8.82 -5.06 33.72
C ILE A 345 -7.69 -6.04 33.37
N LYS A 346 -7.92 -7.35 33.55
CA LYS A 346 -6.94 -8.39 33.24
C LYS A 346 -6.64 -8.49 31.73
N LEU A 347 -7.65 -8.32 30.90
CA LEU A 347 -7.50 -8.35 29.45
C LEU A 347 -6.73 -7.13 28.93
N ARG A 348 -6.88 -5.95 29.55
CA ARG A 348 -6.08 -4.76 29.26
C ARG A 348 -4.58 -4.98 29.46
N GLU A 349 -4.18 -5.85 30.39
CA GLU A 349 -2.76 -6.23 30.51
C GLU A 349 -2.22 -6.96 29.28
N LEU A 350 -3.07 -7.76 28.59
CA LEU A 350 -2.69 -8.41 27.34
C LEU A 350 -2.65 -7.40 26.18
N GLU A 351 -3.53 -6.41 26.20
CA GLU A 351 -3.53 -5.33 25.22
C GLU A 351 -2.27 -4.43 25.36
N GLU A 352 -1.73 -4.21 26.57
CA GLU A 352 -0.43 -3.55 26.74
C GLU A 352 0.69 -4.31 26.04
N GLU A 353 0.67 -5.65 26.07
CA GLU A 353 1.67 -6.50 25.42
C GLU A 353 1.44 -6.59 23.91
N ASP A 354 0.19 -6.62 23.47
CA ASP A 354 -0.22 -6.63 22.06
C ASP A 354 -1.33 -5.61 21.80
N PRO A 355 -0.99 -4.35 21.46
CA PRO A 355 -1.95 -3.28 21.20
C PRO A 355 -2.90 -3.56 20.03
N MET A 356 -2.55 -4.53 19.18
CA MET A 356 -3.41 -4.91 18.04
C MET A 356 -4.65 -5.69 18.47
N LEU A 357 -4.69 -6.22 19.70
CA LEU A 357 -5.89 -6.88 20.24
C LEU A 357 -7.09 -5.93 20.33
N ARG A 358 -6.86 -4.62 20.45
CA ARG A 358 -7.91 -3.58 20.50
C ARG A 358 -9.13 -4.06 21.26
N ILE A 359 -8.99 -4.23 22.58
CA ILE A 359 -10.04 -4.76 23.44
C ILE A 359 -11.06 -3.65 23.69
N VAL A 360 -12.27 -3.83 23.16
CA VAL A 360 -13.36 -2.86 23.27
C VAL A 360 -14.45 -3.43 24.17
N TRP A 361 -14.88 -2.63 25.13
CA TRP A 361 -16.08 -2.89 25.92
C TRP A 361 -17.27 -2.18 25.27
N ASP A 362 -18.23 -2.95 24.76
CA ASP A 362 -19.48 -2.42 24.24
C ASP A 362 -20.51 -2.30 25.38
N GLU A 363 -20.72 -1.09 25.85
CA GLU A 363 -21.65 -0.81 26.97
C GLU A 363 -23.11 -1.12 26.63
N ARG A 364 -23.50 -1.02 25.33
CA ARG A 364 -24.89 -1.23 24.90
C ARG A 364 -25.32 -2.69 25.05
N TYR A 365 -24.38 -3.59 24.76
CA TYR A 365 -24.63 -5.03 24.79
C TYR A 365 -23.94 -5.74 25.95
N GLY A 366 -23.12 -5.04 26.74
CA GLY A 366 -22.33 -5.64 27.82
C GLY A 366 -21.36 -6.70 27.34
N GLN A 367 -20.74 -6.47 26.16
CA GLN A 367 -19.89 -7.44 25.47
C GLN A 367 -18.44 -6.94 25.37
N ILE A 368 -17.50 -7.88 25.44
CA ILE A 368 -16.08 -7.63 25.18
C ILE A 368 -15.77 -8.09 23.77
N HIS A 369 -15.18 -7.22 22.96
CA HIS A 369 -14.71 -7.52 21.61
C HIS A 369 -13.20 -7.43 21.55
N VAL A 370 -12.57 -8.34 20.78
CA VAL A 370 -11.14 -8.35 20.53
C VAL A 370 -10.86 -8.46 19.03
N GLN A 371 -9.80 -7.78 18.57
CA GLN A 371 -9.37 -7.86 17.17
C GLN A 371 -8.19 -8.83 17.03
N LEU A 372 -8.21 -9.66 15.99
CA LEU A 372 -7.22 -10.70 15.72
C LEU A 372 -6.88 -10.79 14.24
N MET A 373 -5.67 -11.26 13.95
CA MET A 373 -5.21 -11.50 12.58
C MET A 373 -5.75 -12.82 12.01
N GLY A 374 -5.91 -13.85 12.87
CA GLY A 374 -6.35 -15.17 12.44
C GLY A 374 -6.71 -16.13 13.56
N LYS A 375 -7.08 -17.36 13.16
CA LYS A 375 -7.61 -18.38 14.10
C LYS A 375 -6.55 -18.93 15.05
N ILE A 376 -5.29 -19.03 14.65
CA ILE A 376 -4.22 -19.53 15.54
C ILE A 376 -3.98 -18.54 16.67
N GLN A 377 -4.00 -17.24 16.37
CA GLN A 377 -3.88 -16.21 17.41
C GLN A 377 -5.05 -16.29 18.42
N LEU A 378 -6.27 -16.62 17.97
CA LEU A 378 -7.44 -16.82 18.84
C LEU A 378 -7.24 -17.96 19.83
N GLU A 379 -6.76 -19.12 19.37
CA GLU A 379 -6.51 -20.28 20.24
C GLU A 379 -5.39 -19.99 21.26
N ILE A 380 -4.33 -19.30 20.83
CA ILE A 380 -3.24 -18.89 21.72
C ILE A 380 -3.72 -17.86 22.74
N LEU A 381 -4.52 -16.89 22.33
CA LEU A 381 -5.12 -15.92 23.24
C LEU A 381 -5.98 -16.59 24.31
N ARG A 382 -6.86 -17.54 23.90
CA ARG A 382 -7.67 -18.34 24.85
C ARG A 382 -6.80 -19.03 25.88
N ARG A 383 -5.72 -19.70 25.41
CA ARG A 383 -4.82 -20.43 26.29
C ARG A 383 -4.08 -19.50 27.25
N ARG A 384 -3.59 -18.35 26.77
CA ARG A 384 -2.93 -17.34 27.61
C ARG A 384 -3.86 -16.78 28.69
N ILE A 385 -5.13 -16.51 28.37
CA ILE A 385 -6.14 -16.04 29.31
C ILE A 385 -6.38 -17.10 30.40
N LEU A 386 -6.49 -18.37 30.00
CA LEU A 386 -6.67 -19.48 30.94
C LEU A 386 -5.44 -19.64 31.83
N ASP A 387 -4.25 -19.75 31.25
CA ASP A 387 -3.01 -20.03 32.02
C ASP A 387 -2.62 -18.88 32.95
N ARG A 388 -2.90 -17.61 32.56
CA ARG A 388 -2.49 -16.44 33.33
C ARG A 388 -3.54 -15.97 34.35
N PHE A 389 -4.81 -16.02 33.95
CA PHE A 389 -5.89 -15.45 34.75
C PHE A 389 -6.87 -16.50 35.32
N GLY A 390 -6.74 -17.76 34.90
CA GLY A 390 -7.66 -18.84 35.26
C GLY A 390 -9.07 -18.69 34.71
N LEU A 391 -9.24 -17.91 33.59
CA LEU A 391 -10.51 -17.68 32.96
C LEU A 391 -10.61 -18.55 31.70
N ASP A 392 -11.53 -19.50 31.67
CA ASP A 392 -11.82 -20.30 30.47
C ASP A 392 -12.84 -19.55 29.59
N VAL A 393 -12.34 -18.71 28.70
CA VAL A 393 -13.15 -17.91 27.79
C VAL A 393 -13.46 -18.68 26.52
N THR A 394 -14.59 -18.33 25.88
CA THR A 394 -14.92 -18.77 24.52
C THR A 394 -15.07 -17.58 23.60
N PHE A 395 -15.03 -17.82 22.28
CA PHE A 395 -15.19 -16.76 21.32
C PHE A 395 -16.43 -17.02 20.46
N GLY A 396 -17.18 -15.97 20.19
CA GLY A 396 -18.31 -15.97 19.28
C GLY A 396 -17.85 -16.04 17.81
N GLU A 397 -18.80 -15.94 16.89
CA GLU A 397 -18.48 -15.86 15.46
C GLU A 397 -17.69 -14.59 15.16
N GLY A 398 -16.63 -14.74 14.34
CA GLY A 398 -15.81 -13.61 13.94
C GLY A 398 -16.49 -12.75 12.88
N SER A 399 -16.44 -11.45 13.04
CA SER A 399 -16.88 -10.46 12.05
C SER A 399 -15.70 -9.84 11.31
N ILE A 400 -15.97 -9.24 10.16
CA ILE A 400 -14.95 -8.54 9.36
C ILE A 400 -14.79 -7.13 9.91
N VAL A 401 -13.55 -6.66 9.94
CA VAL A 401 -13.23 -5.26 10.21
C VAL A 401 -13.31 -4.50 8.89
N TYR A 402 -14.42 -3.79 8.69
CA TYR A 402 -14.59 -2.92 7.52
C TYR A 402 -13.89 -1.58 7.74
N ARG A 403 -13.65 -0.88 6.63
CA ARG A 403 -13.22 0.53 6.62
C ARG A 403 -14.06 1.29 5.61
N GLU A 404 -14.00 2.61 5.67
CA GLU A 404 -14.70 3.47 4.73
C GLU A 404 -13.74 4.46 4.08
N THR A 405 -14.06 4.88 2.87
CA THR A 405 -13.39 5.95 2.14
C THR A 405 -14.39 6.65 1.23
N ILE A 406 -13.93 7.61 0.44
CA ILE A 406 -14.74 8.34 -0.53
C ILE A 406 -14.28 8.08 -1.96
N ALA A 407 -15.20 8.16 -2.93
CA ALA A 407 -14.90 7.97 -4.35
C ALA A 407 -14.48 9.28 -5.04
N ALA A 408 -14.97 10.42 -4.58
CA ALA A 408 -14.73 11.73 -5.19
C ALA A 408 -14.44 12.79 -4.11
N PRO A 409 -13.73 13.87 -4.47
CA PRO A 409 -13.49 14.98 -3.55
C PRO A 409 -14.78 15.61 -3.04
N VAL A 410 -14.82 15.98 -1.76
CA VAL A 410 -15.95 16.66 -1.13
C VAL A 410 -15.47 17.79 -0.21
N LEU A 411 -16.27 18.83 -0.09
CA LEU A 411 -16.00 19.95 0.83
C LEU A 411 -16.83 19.77 2.11
N GLY A 412 -16.16 19.51 3.22
CA GLY A 412 -16.76 19.38 4.53
C GLY A 412 -16.72 20.71 5.30
N MET A 413 -17.85 21.10 5.87
CA MET A 413 -18.02 22.36 6.58
C MET A 413 -18.51 22.12 8.01
N GLY A 414 -17.76 22.60 9.00
CA GLY A 414 -18.12 22.47 10.41
C GLY A 414 -18.09 23.80 11.13
N HIS A 415 -19.17 24.10 11.81
CA HIS A 415 -19.32 25.33 12.59
C HIS A 415 -19.74 25.00 14.02
N PHE A 416 -19.13 25.69 14.98
CA PHE A 416 -19.45 25.53 16.39
C PHE A 416 -19.48 26.90 17.09
N GLU A 417 -20.69 27.39 17.32
CA GLU A 417 -20.95 28.70 17.90
C GLU A 417 -22.06 28.63 18.96
N PRO A 418 -21.89 27.87 20.05
CA PRO A 418 -22.72 28.04 21.21
C PRO A 418 -22.39 29.36 21.92
N LEU A 419 -23.26 29.81 22.86
CA LEU A 419 -23.08 31.09 23.53
C LEU A 419 -21.66 31.31 24.07
N ARG A 420 -20.98 32.37 23.61
CA ARG A 420 -19.58 32.72 23.93
C ARG A 420 -18.49 31.79 23.39
N HIS A 421 -18.80 30.93 22.40
CA HIS A 421 -17.83 30.12 21.70
C HIS A 421 -17.92 30.39 20.20
N TYR A 422 -16.84 30.19 19.47
CA TYR A 422 -16.84 30.35 18.02
C TYR A 422 -15.70 29.59 17.37
N ALA A 423 -15.97 28.69 16.46
CA ALA A 423 -15.00 28.11 15.55
C ALA A 423 -15.66 27.67 14.25
N GLU A 424 -15.01 27.92 13.12
CA GLU A 424 -15.40 27.42 11.82
C GLU A 424 -14.23 26.75 11.13
N VAL A 425 -14.46 25.60 10.51
CA VAL A 425 -13.47 24.80 9.79
C VAL A 425 -14.07 24.31 8.50
N GLN A 426 -13.37 24.51 7.38
CA GLN A 426 -13.73 23.92 6.09
C GLN A 426 -12.58 23.07 5.59
N LEU A 427 -12.88 21.81 5.27
CA LEU A 427 -11.94 20.79 4.84
C LEU A 427 -12.29 20.30 3.44
N LEU A 428 -11.36 20.40 2.52
CA LEU A 428 -11.43 19.62 1.29
C LEU A 428 -10.96 18.20 1.61
N ILE A 429 -11.82 17.22 1.40
CA ILE A 429 -11.56 15.80 1.63
C ILE A 429 -11.40 15.16 0.27
N GLU A 430 -10.21 14.65 -0.02
CA GLU A 430 -9.83 14.07 -1.30
C GLU A 430 -9.53 12.57 -1.13
N PRO A 431 -9.98 11.69 -2.04
CA PRO A 431 -9.61 10.28 -2.00
C PRO A 431 -8.12 10.08 -2.30
N LEU A 432 -7.51 9.11 -1.64
CA LEU A 432 -6.13 8.68 -1.86
C LEU A 432 -6.07 7.24 -2.39
N PRO A 433 -4.94 6.83 -2.97
CA PRO A 433 -4.69 5.43 -3.31
C PRO A 433 -4.82 4.52 -2.09
N ARG A 434 -5.21 3.26 -2.31
CA ARG A 434 -5.40 2.27 -1.24
C ARG A 434 -4.13 2.06 -0.42
N GLY A 435 -4.29 2.07 0.91
CA GLY A 435 -3.20 1.93 1.87
C GLY A 435 -2.40 3.21 2.13
N ALA A 436 -2.82 4.35 1.57
CA ALA A 436 -2.18 5.65 1.83
C ALA A 436 -2.54 6.26 3.19
N GLY A 437 -3.59 5.75 3.83
CA GLY A 437 -4.05 6.22 5.13
C GLY A 437 -4.59 7.64 5.11
N ILE A 438 -4.37 8.39 6.20
CA ILE A 438 -4.81 9.78 6.32
C ILE A 438 -3.64 10.72 6.08
N GLN A 439 -3.83 11.70 5.19
CA GLN A 439 -2.87 12.76 4.91
C GLN A 439 -3.46 14.13 5.23
N LEU A 440 -2.62 15.07 5.64
CA LEU A 440 -3.02 16.42 6.04
C LEU A 440 -2.29 17.47 5.21
N ALA A 441 -3.01 18.53 4.84
CA ALA A 441 -2.46 19.72 4.18
C ALA A 441 -3.24 20.97 4.60
N SER A 442 -2.63 22.16 4.43
CA SER A 442 -3.31 23.44 4.61
C SER A 442 -3.02 24.35 3.43
N ASN A 443 -4.09 24.97 2.93
CA ASN A 443 -4.03 26.05 1.94
C ASN A 443 -4.42 27.39 2.57
N VAL A 444 -4.64 27.44 3.91
CA VAL A 444 -5.05 28.65 4.61
C VAL A 444 -3.83 29.47 4.98
N PRO A 445 -3.75 30.74 4.55
CA PRO A 445 -2.66 31.63 4.94
C PRO A 445 -2.75 31.98 6.42
N THR A 446 -1.59 32.26 7.04
CA THR A 446 -1.48 32.49 8.50
C THR A 446 -2.15 33.76 8.98
N ASP A 447 -2.41 34.70 8.09
CA ASP A 447 -3.16 35.94 8.36
C ASP A 447 -4.69 35.72 8.40
N ALA A 448 -5.18 34.70 7.71
CA ALA A 448 -6.60 34.28 7.77
C ALA A 448 -6.89 33.42 9.01
N LEU A 449 -5.99 32.47 9.34
CA LEU A 449 -6.07 31.66 10.54
C LEU A 449 -4.66 31.40 11.09
N ASP A 450 -4.42 31.78 12.34
CA ASP A 450 -3.12 31.61 13.00
C ASP A 450 -2.61 30.16 12.93
N LEU A 451 -1.30 29.99 12.77
CA LEU A 451 -0.66 28.67 12.59
C LEU A 451 -0.92 27.72 13.77
N ASN A 452 -1.08 28.26 14.99
CA ASN A 452 -1.38 27.42 16.16
C ASN A 452 -2.77 26.79 16.06
N TRP A 453 -3.75 27.54 15.54
CA TRP A 453 -5.08 27.01 15.28
C TRP A 453 -5.07 25.96 14.16
N GLN A 454 -4.31 26.19 13.09
CA GLN A 454 -4.16 25.20 12.02
C GLN A 454 -3.54 23.90 12.55
N ARG A 455 -2.48 23.98 13.36
CA ARG A 455 -1.86 22.82 14.00
C ARG A 455 -2.82 22.09 14.94
N LEU A 456 -3.64 22.85 15.68
CA LEU A 456 -4.64 22.28 16.58
C LEU A 456 -5.72 21.50 15.80
N ILE A 457 -6.19 22.05 14.68
CA ILE A 457 -7.12 21.33 13.77
C ILE A 457 -6.50 20.02 13.29
N PHE A 458 -5.21 20.02 12.89
CA PHE A 458 -4.52 18.81 12.51
C PHE A 458 -4.38 17.80 13.65
N THR A 459 -4.13 18.28 14.86
CA THR A 459 -4.15 17.42 16.05
C THR A 459 -5.51 16.75 16.21
N HIS A 460 -6.60 17.50 16.06
CA HIS A 460 -7.97 16.96 16.17
C HIS A 460 -8.32 16.00 15.05
N LEU A 461 -7.75 16.14 13.85
CA LEU A 461 -7.92 15.17 12.77
C LEU A 461 -7.20 13.84 13.03
N LEU A 462 -6.11 13.85 13.83
CA LEU A 462 -5.31 12.65 14.10
C LEU A 462 -5.58 12.02 15.48
N GLU A 463 -6.20 12.73 16.43
CA GLU A 463 -6.36 12.27 17.81
C GLU A 463 -7.36 11.12 17.97
N ARG A 464 -8.16 10.84 16.94
CA ARG A 464 -9.10 9.71 16.91
C ARG A 464 -9.30 9.16 15.50
N GLU A 465 -9.79 7.93 15.42
CA GLU A 465 -10.32 7.36 14.19
C GLU A 465 -11.69 7.99 13.89
N HIS A 466 -11.86 8.58 12.69
CA HIS A 466 -13.14 9.16 12.26
C HIS A 466 -14.06 8.06 11.74
N ALA A 467 -15.29 8.02 12.26
CA ALA A 467 -16.29 7.06 11.80
C ALA A 467 -16.84 7.47 10.42
N GLY A 468 -16.94 6.51 9.51
CA GLY A 468 -17.64 6.69 8.25
C GLY A 468 -19.16 6.74 8.41
N VAL A 469 -19.88 6.93 7.33
CA VAL A 469 -21.35 7.14 7.36
C VAL A 469 -22.15 5.94 6.84
N LEU A 470 -21.48 4.94 6.25
CA LEU A 470 -22.15 3.73 5.77
C LEU A 470 -22.40 2.71 6.87
N THR A 471 -21.38 2.45 7.68
CA THR A 471 -21.41 1.40 8.70
C THR A 471 -20.84 1.87 10.04
N GLY A 472 -20.36 3.12 10.11
CA GLY A 472 -19.61 3.63 11.25
C GLY A 472 -18.16 3.09 11.35
N SER A 473 -17.71 2.38 10.32
CA SER A 473 -16.35 1.86 10.27
C SER A 473 -15.31 2.99 10.13
N PRO A 474 -14.05 2.77 10.56
CA PRO A 474 -13.01 3.80 10.49
C PRO A 474 -12.75 4.28 9.06
N LEU A 475 -12.66 5.61 8.88
CA LEU A 475 -12.29 6.25 7.63
C LEU A 475 -10.79 6.04 7.33
N THR A 476 -10.45 5.80 6.07
CA THR A 476 -9.06 5.63 5.60
C THR A 476 -8.90 6.14 4.17
N ASP A 477 -7.64 6.25 3.72
CA ASP A 477 -7.26 6.63 2.35
C ASP A 477 -7.90 7.93 1.88
N VAL A 478 -7.81 8.95 2.75
CA VAL A 478 -8.27 10.31 2.47
C VAL A 478 -7.23 11.35 2.84
N LYS A 479 -7.22 12.43 2.08
CA LYS A 479 -6.43 13.62 2.39
C LYS A 479 -7.36 14.73 2.84
N PHE A 480 -7.11 15.27 4.02
CA PHE A 480 -7.76 16.46 4.53
C PHE A 480 -6.91 17.68 4.21
N THR A 481 -7.42 18.57 3.40
CA THR A 481 -6.81 19.87 3.14
C THR A 481 -7.64 20.95 3.81
N LEU A 482 -7.06 21.65 4.81
CA LEU A 482 -7.70 22.80 5.42
C LEU A 482 -7.74 23.95 4.40
N VAL A 483 -8.95 24.36 4.00
CA VAL A 483 -9.16 25.36 2.93
C VAL A 483 -9.73 26.67 3.42
N ALA A 484 -10.48 26.65 4.53
CA ALA A 484 -10.91 27.85 5.23
C ALA A 484 -11.07 27.56 6.73
N GLY A 485 -10.92 28.56 7.55
CA GLY A 485 -11.19 28.47 8.98
C GLY A 485 -11.23 29.87 9.61
N ARG A 486 -11.98 30.00 10.67
CA ARG A 486 -12.13 31.26 11.36
C ARG A 486 -12.18 31.08 12.87
N ALA A 487 -11.44 31.95 13.57
CA ALA A 487 -11.45 32.10 15.01
C ALA A 487 -11.98 33.47 15.41
N HIS A 488 -12.52 33.59 16.61
CA HIS A 488 -12.89 34.90 17.20
C HIS A 488 -11.99 35.20 18.38
N LEU A 489 -11.36 36.40 18.39
CA LEU A 489 -10.33 36.80 19.35
C LEU A 489 -10.70 36.64 20.83
N LYS A 490 -11.99 36.70 21.20
CA LYS A 490 -12.48 36.63 22.58
C LYS A 490 -13.31 35.40 22.90
N HIS A 491 -13.69 34.65 21.90
CA HIS A 491 -14.69 33.57 22.03
C HIS A 491 -14.25 32.21 21.49
N THR A 492 -12.99 32.09 21.02
CA THR A 492 -12.46 30.83 20.54
C THR A 492 -11.56 30.18 21.58
N GLU A 493 -11.90 28.99 21.98
CA GLU A 493 -11.10 28.10 22.81
C GLU A 493 -10.67 26.84 22.00
N GLY A 494 -9.65 26.11 22.47
CA GLY A 494 -9.15 24.92 21.77
C GLY A 494 -10.21 23.84 21.53
N GLY A 495 -11.12 23.67 22.49
CA GLY A 495 -12.24 22.72 22.37
C GLY A 495 -13.25 23.05 21.28
N ASP A 496 -13.38 24.34 20.89
CA ASP A 496 -14.29 24.76 19.84
C ASP A 496 -13.83 24.25 18.47
N PHE A 497 -12.53 24.34 18.21
CA PHE A 497 -11.95 23.78 16.98
C PHE A 497 -12.07 22.26 16.92
N ARG A 498 -12.00 21.55 18.05
CA ARG A 498 -12.29 20.12 18.09
C ARG A 498 -13.70 19.85 17.59
N GLN A 499 -14.68 20.56 18.12
CA GLN A 499 -16.07 20.39 17.73
C GLN A 499 -16.33 20.77 16.27
N ALA A 500 -15.77 21.86 15.80
CA ALA A 500 -15.91 22.29 14.41
C ALA A 500 -15.23 21.32 13.44
N THR A 501 -14.03 20.82 13.77
CA THR A 501 -13.28 19.86 12.94
C THR A 501 -14.05 18.54 12.77
N TYR A 502 -14.56 17.98 13.87
CA TYR A 502 -15.32 16.73 13.80
C TYR A 502 -16.60 16.86 12.98
N ARG A 503 -17.29 18.00 13.11
CA ARG A 503 -18.46 18.31 12.30
C ARG A 503 -18.12 18.52 10.84
N ALA A 504 -16.98 19.17 10.53
CA ALA A 504 -16.54 19.34 9.16
C ALA A 504 -16.26 18.00 8.47
N VAL A 505 -15.56 17.08 9.14
CA VAL A 505 -15.34 15.73 8.62
C VAL A 505 -16.67 15.02 8.39
N ARG A 506 -17.53 14.98 9.42
CA ARG A 506 -18.79 14.23 9.34
C ARG A 506 -19.74 14.79 8.31
N GLN A 507 -19.88 16.11 8.24
CA GLN A 507 -20.74 16.82 7.29
C GLN A 507 -20.25 16.56 5.84
N GLY A 508 -18.92 16.58 5.59
CA GLY A 508 -18.36 16.24 4.30
C GLY A 508 -18.67 14.80 3.89
N LEU A 509 -18.53 13.84 4.80
CA LEU A 509 -18.85 12.44 4.54
C LEU A 509 -20.35 12.21 4.26
N MET A 510 -21.25 12.97 4.88
CA MET A 510 -22.69 12.88 4.59
C MET A 510 -23.03 13.31 3.16
N GLN A 511 -22.22 14.15 2.52
CA GLN A 511 -22.39 14.59 1.14
C GLN A 511 -21.62 13.73 0.14
N ALA A 512 -20.61 12.99 0.60
CA ALA A 512 -19.70 12.24 -0.26
C ALA A 512 -20.33 10.97 -0.84
N GLU A 513 -19.82 10.54 -1.97
CA GLU A 513 -19.98 9.17 -2.45
C GLU A 513 -19.05 8.26 -1.66
N ASN A 514 -19.62 7.60 -0.65
CA ASN A 514 -18.85 6.78 0.27
C ASN A 514 -18.67 5.35 -0.26
N VAL A 515 -17.49 4.77 -0.02
CA VAL A 515 -17.11 3.42 -0.44
C VAL A 515 -16.75 2.60 0.79
N LEU A 516 -17.42 1.47 0.96
CA LEU A 516 -17.07 0.49 1.97
C LEU A 516 -15.89 -0.35 1.49
N LEU A 517 -14.91 -0.52 2.36
CA LEU A 517 -13.72 -1.32 2.11
C LEU A 517 -13.76 -2.58 2.96
N GLU A 518 -13.46 -3.71 2.34
CA GLU A 518 -13.25 -4.99 3.03
C GLU A 518 -11.80 -5.47 2.90
N PRO A 519 -11.27 -6.20 3.87
CA PRO A 519 -9.92 -6.73 3.79
C PRO A 519 -9.83 -7.89 2.80
N TYR A 520 -8.68 -7.99 2.13
CA TYR A 520 -8.35 -9.04 1.19
C TYR A 520 -7.12 -9.82 1.64
N TYR A 521 -7.09 -11.12 1.32
CA TYR A 521 -5.92 -11.97 1.41
C TYR A 521 -5.28 -12.17 0.04
N ASP A 522 -3.96 -12.09 -0.03
CA ASP A 522 -3.17 -12.78 -1.05
C ASP A 522 -3.11 -14.25 -0.65
N PHE A 523 -3.46 -15.16 -1.53
CA PHE A 523 -3.44 -16.60 -1.26
C PHE A 523 -2.49 -17.36 -2.18
N ARG A 524 -1.96 -18.46 -1.68
CA ARG A 524 -1.32 -19.54 -2.42
C ARG A 524 -2.02 -20.84 -2.03
N LEU A 525 -2.68 -21.45 -2.99
CA LEU A 525 -3.39 -22.70 -2.83
C LEU A 525 -2.71 -23.78 -3.65
N GLU A 526 -2.19 -24.79 -2.99
CA GLU A 526 -1.63 -25.99 -3.61
C GLU A 526 -2.64 -27.11 -3.53
N VAL A 527 -2.99 -27.71 -4.68
CA VAL A 527 -3.96 -28.80 -4.77
C VAL A 527 -3.50 -29.83 -5.80
N PRO A 528 -3.91 -31.10 -5.69
CA PRO A 528 -3.72 -32.11 -6.75
C PRO A 528 -4.28 -31.59 -8.09
N ALA A 529 -3.61 -31.89 -9.20
CA ALA A 529 -4.00 -31.42 -10.53
C ALA A 529 -5.47 -31.73 -10.89
N GLU A 530 -6.00 -32.83 -10.39
CA GLU A 530 -7.42 -33.22 -10.54
C GLU A 530 -8.42 -32.27 -9.85
N CYS A 531 -7.98 -31.50 -8.83
CA CYS A 531 -8.83 -30.62 -8.05
C CYS A 531 -8.77 -29.13 -8.53
N VAL A 532 -7.92 -28.80 -9.48
CA VAL A 532 -7.68 -27.40 -9.93
C VAL A 532 -8.96 -26.75 -10.44
N GLY A 533 -9.75 -27.43 -11.24
CA GLY A 533 -10.99 -26.88 -11.81
C GLY A 533 -12.00 -26.50 -10.72
N ARG A 534 -12.14 -27.33 -9.68
CA ARG A 534 -12.99 -27.03 -8.54
C ARG A 534 -12.44 -25.83 -7.74
N ALA A 535 -11.16 -25.86 -7.41
CA ALA A 535 -10.53 -24.79 -6.65
C ALA A 535 -10.66 -23.44 -7.35
N MET A 536 -10.45 -23.38 -8.67
CA MET A 536 -10.64 -22.15 -9.45
C MET A 536 -12.09 -21.65 -9.42
N THR A 537 -13.05 -22.56 -9.54
CA THR A 537 -14.48 -22.22 -9.50
C THR A 537 -14.87 -21.71 -8.12
N ASP A 538 -14.43 -22.37 -7.05
CA ASP A 538 -14.71 -21.97 -5.67
C ASP A 538 -14.13 -20.58 -5.40
N LEU A 539 -12.86 -20.32 -5.74
CA LEU A 539 -12.20 -19.04 -5.55
C LEU A 539 -12.87 -17.92 -6.36
N GLN A 540 -13.30 -18.18 -7.59
CA GLN A 540 -14.04 -17.21 -8.41
C GLN A 540 -15.42 -16.89 -7.81
N ASN A 541 -16.14 -17.91 -7.32
CA ASN A 541 -17.43 -17.71 -6.64
C ASN A 541 -17.29 -16.92 -5.33
N MET A 542 -16.13 -17.02 -4.68
CA MET A 542 -15.79 -16.23 -3.50
C MET A 542 -15.43 -14.77 -3.81
N GLY A 543 -15.50 -14.34 -5.08
CA GLY A 543 -15.13 -13.01 -5.51
C GLY A 543 -13.61 -12.81 -5.62
N GLY A 544 -12.84 -13.90 -5.65
CA GLY A 544 -11.39 -13.86 -5.78
C GLY A 544 -10.91 -13.70 -7.22
N THR A 545 -9.75 -13.08 -7.37
CA THR A 545 -8.99 -13.04 -8.61
C THR A 545 -7.91 -14.12 -8.56
N VAL A 546 -7.93 -15.03 -9.52
CA VAL A 546 -7.01 -16.18 -9.57
C VAL A 546 -6.06 -16.01 -10.74
N GLU A 547 -4.76 -16.08 -10.48
CA GLU A 547 -3.74 -16.14 -11.52
C GLU A 547 -3.74 -17.52 -12.20
N PRO A 548 -3.22 -17.65 -13.44
CA PRO A 548 -3.15 -18.94 -14.12
C PRO A 548 -2.42 -20.00 -13.27
N PRO A 549 -2.97 -21.23 -13.19
CA PRO A 549 -2.39 -22.28 -12.37
C PRO A 549 -0.99 -22.67 -12.87
N GLN A 550 -0.08 -22.89 -11.93
CA GLN A 550 1.27 -23.38 -12.19
C GLN A 550 1.35 -24.86 -11.80
N SER A 551 1.87 -25.72 -12.70
CA SER A 551 2.05 -27.14 -12.39
C SER A 551 3.36 -27.37 -11.66
N GLU A 552 3.29 -27.99 -10.48
CA GLU A 552 4.45 -28.46 -9.69
C GLU A 552 4.34 -29.97 -9.46
N GLY A 553 4.88 -30.75 -10.38
CA GLY A 553 4.80 -32.23 -10.33
C GLY A 553 3.37 -32.74 -10.47
N GLU A 554 2.87 -33.51 -9.49
CA GLU A 554 1.48 -34.00 -9.41
C GLU A 554 0.48 -32.95 -8.87
N ASN A 555 0.97 -31.87 -8.31
CA ASN A 555 0.18 -30.79 -7.76
C ASN A 555 0.15 -29.59 -8.70
N ALA A 556 -0.83 -28.74 -8.51
CA ALA A 556 -0.93 -27.43 -9.14
C ALA A 556 -1.05 -26.35 -8.06
N VAL A 557 -0.41 -25.23 -8.30
CA VAL A 557 -0.41 -24.06 -7.44
C VAL A 557 -1.25 -22.96 -8.07
N LEU A 558 -2.23 -22.47 -7.31
CA LEU A 558 -3.08 -21.34 -7.63
C LEU A 558 -2.66 -20.16 -6.75
N THR A 559 -2.38 -19.04 -7.35
CA THR A 559 -2.09 -17.76 -6.66
C THR A 559 -3.13 -16.72 -7.03
N GLY A 560 -3.31 -15.75 -6.16
CA GLY A 560 -4.27 -14.69 -6.39
C GLY A 560 -4.64 -13.95 -5.11
N TYR A 561 -5.75 -13.26 -5.14
CA TYR A 561 -6.29 -12.57 -3.97
C TYR A 561 -7.81 -12.71 -3.89
N ALA A 562 -8.35 -12.72 -2.67
CA ALA A 562 -9.77 -12.87 -2.43
C ALA A 562 -10.20 -12.16 -1.12
N PRO A 563 -11.50 -11.79 -0.98
CA PRO A 563 -12.02 -11.21 0.24
C PRO A 563 -11.82 -12.13 1.45
N VAL A 564 -11.38 -11.55 2.58
CA VAL A 564 -11.22 -12.30 3.84
C VAL A 564 -12.52 -12.96 4.25
N ARG A 565 -13.64 -12.28 4.03
CA ARG A 565 -15.00 -12.76 4.38
C ARG A 565 -15.32 -14.15 3.84
N THR A 566 -14.94 -14.42 2.62
CA THR A 566 -15.23 -15.69 1.93
C THR A 566 -14.10 -16.70 2.03
N LEU A 567 -12.84 -16.25 2.12
CA LEU A 567 -11.68 -17.13 2.08
C LEU A 567 -11.29 -17.69 3.46
N ARG A 568 -11.64 -17.00 4.56
CA ARG A 568 -11.19 -17.35 5.93
C ARG A 568 -11.52 -18.79 6.37
N ASP A 569 -12.62 -19.36 5.88
CA ASP A 569 -13.10 -20.69 6.24
C ASP A 569 -12.81 -21.76 5.16
N TYR A 570 -12.34 -21.33 3.99
CA TYR A 570 -12.12 -22.20 2.84
C TYR A 570 -11.06 -23.30 3.06
N PHE A 571 -10.18 -23.12 4.03
CA PHE A 571 -9.20 -24.13 4.43
C PHE A 571 -9.86 -25.50 4.74
N ALA A 572 -11.00 -25.50 5.41
CA ALA A 572 -11.73 -26.72 5.75
C ALA A 572 -12.26 -27.43 4.49
N ASP A 573 -12.79 -26.66 3.54
CA ASP A 573 -13.28 -27.20 2.26
C ASP A 573 -12.13 -27.76 1.43
N VAL A 574 -11.00 -27.03 1.35
CA VAL A 574 -9.78 -27.51 0.68
C VAL A 574 -9.33 -28.85 1.24
N ALA A 575 -9.21 -28.95 2.57
CA ALA A 575 -8.83 -30.20 3.23
C ALA A 575 -9.81 -31.34 2.94
N ALA A 576 -11.12 -31.05 2.90
CA ALA A 576 -12.16 -32.04 2.64
C ALA A 576 -12.07 -32.60 1.21
N TYR A 577 -12.08 -31.76 0.15
CA TYR A 577 -12.12 -32.26 -1.22
C TYR A 577 -10.77 -32.75 -1.73
N THR A 578 -9.65 -32.30 -1.16
CA THR A 578 -8.30 -32.80 -1.49
C THR A 578 -7.89 -34.01 -0.63
N ARG A 579 -8.73 -34.45 0.31
CA ARG A 579 -8.42 -35.50 1.30
C ARG A 579 -7.18 -35.21 2.11
N GLY A 580 -7.02 -33.94 2.52
CA GLY A 580 -5.88 -33.47 3.31
C GLY A 580 -4.59 -33.24 2.52
N ARG A 581 -4.59 -33.38 1.19
CA ARG A 581 -3.42 -33.14 0.33
C ARG A 581 -3.30 -31.68 -0.11
N GLY A 582 -4.35 -30.87 0.05
CA GLY A 582 -4.35 -29.46 -0.31
C GLY A 582 -3.80 -28.59 0.81
N GLN A 583 -3.07 -27.55 0.45
CA GLN A 583 -2.51 -26.56 1.37
C GLN A 583 -2.89 -25.15 0.93
N LEU A 584 -3.56 -24.42 1.80
CA LEU A 584 -3.90 -23.01 1.60
C LEU A 584 -3.04 -22.15 2.51
N SER A 585 -2.34 -21.17 1.95
CA SER A 585 -1.56 -20.15 2.66
C SER A 585 -2.09 -18.77 2.29
N CYS A 586 -2.37 -17.95 3.30
CA CYS A 586 -2.93 -16.61 3.12
C CYS A 586 -2.04 -15.56 3.82
N ALA A 587 -1.97 -14.37 3.24
CA ALA A 587 -1.34 -13.19 3.84
C ALA A 587 -2.23 -11.97 3.62
N VAL A 588 -2.29 -11.04 4.58
CA VAL A 588 -3.10 -9.83 4.43
C VAL A 588 -2.53 -8.97 3.31
N ARG A 589 -3.35 -8.73 2.28
CA ARG A 589 -3.03 -7.85 1.15
C ARG A 589 -3.25 -6.38 1.49
N GLY A 590 -4.37 -6.08 2.13
CA GLY A 590 -4.87 -4.74 2.42
C GLY A 590 -6.39 -4.68 2.28
N TYR A 591 -6.89 -3.49 2.01
CA TYR A 591 -8.31 -3.21 1.87
C TYR A 591 -8.65 -2.84 0.42
N GLU A 592 -9.72 -3.41 -0.12
CA GLU A 592 -10.26 -3.11 -1.44
C GLU A 592 -11.77 -2.80 -1.33
N ALA A 593 -12.35 -2.22 -2.39
CA ALA A 593 -13.77 -1.90 -2.40
C ALA A 593 -14.64 -3.15 -2.24
N CYS A 594 -15.62 -3.09 -1.35
CA CYS A 594 -16.54 -4.18 -1.09
C CYS A 594 -17.47 -4.42 -2.28
N GLN A 595 -17.56 -5.65 -2.77
CA GLN A 595 -18.36 -5.99 -3.95
C GLN A 595 -19.87 -5.97 -3.68
N ASN A 596 -20.30 -6.23 -2.45
CA ASN A 596 -21.69 -6.27 -2.02
C ASN A 596 -21.98 -5.24 -0.91
N GLN A 597 -21.48 -4.01 -1.09
CA GLN A 597 -21.60 -2.91 -0.14
C GLN A 597 -23.03 -2.73 0.38
N ASP A 598 -24.02 -2.67 -0.51
CA ASP A 598 -25.41 -2.37 -0.13
C ASP A 598 -26.02 -3.41 0.80
N GLU A 599 -25.70 -4.70 0.57
CA GLU A 599 -26.17 -5.79 1.43
C GLU A 599 -25.56 -5.70 2.83
N ILE A 600 -24.28 -5.37 2.92
CA ILE A 600 -23.55 -5.25 4.19
C ILE A 600 -24.05 -4.04 4.96
N VAL A 601 -24.16 -2.88 4.30
CA VAL A 601 -24.71 -1.67 4.92
C VAL A 601 -26.11 -1.93 5.46
N ALA A 602 -26.97 -2.58 4.68
CA ALA A 602 -28.32 -2.93 5.12
C ALA A 602 -28.31 -3.91 6.31
N SER A 603 -27.40 -4.89 6.34
CA SER A 603 -27.29 -5.87 7.42
C SER A 603 -26.79 -5.28 8.74
N LEU A 604 -25.86 -4.31 8.67
CA LEU A 604 -25.31 -3.63 9.85
C LEU A 604 -26.28 -2.56 10.39
N GLY A 605 -27.11 -1.97 9.54
CA GLY A 605 -28.19 -1.06 9.92
C GLY A 605 -27.71 0.19 10.67
N TYR A 606 -26.49 0.67 10.37
CA TYR A 606 -25.95 1.89 10.98
C TYR A 606 -26.69 3.13 10.45
N ASP A 607 -27.10 4.00 11.35
CA ASP A 607 -27.78 5.25 11.02
C ASP A 607 -26.88 6.44 11.41
N ALA A 608 -26.25 7.05 10.41
CA ALA A 608 -25.31 8.14 10.59
C ALA A 608 -25.94 9.43 11.15
N GLU A 609 -27.25 9.66 10.94
CA GLU A 609 -27.94 10.84 11.47
C GLU A 609 -28.29 10.70 12.95
N ARG A 610 -28.47 9.46 13.42
CA ARG A 610 -28.78 9.16 14.83
C ARG A 610 -27.55 8.98 15.70
N ASP A 611 -26.36 8.99 15.11
CA ASP A 611 -25.11 8.86 15.85
C ASP A 611 -24.78 10.17 16.59
N THR A 612 -25.15 10.22 17.87
CA THR A 612 -24.92 11.39 18.73
C THR A 612 -23.44 11.62 19.07
N ASP A 613 -22.61 10.59 18.98
CA ASP A 613 -21.18 10.67 19.26
C ASP A 613 -20.41 11.31 18.09
N ASN A 614 -20.99 11.24 16.88
CA ASN A 614 -20.45 11.80 15.65
C ASN A 614 -21.47 12.68 14.93
N PRO A 615 -21.88 13.83 15.52
CA PRO A 615 -22.93 14.66 14.95
C PRO A 615 -22.49 15.29 13.62
N ALA A 616 -23.34 15.18 12.61
CA ALA A 616 -23.12 15.81 11.31
C ALA A 616 -23.64 17.27 11.27
N SER A 617 -24.55 17.61 12.18
CA SER A 617 -25.12 18.97 12.32
C SER A 617 -24.11 19.95 12.91
N SER A 618 -24.21 21.23 12.56
CA SER A 618 -23.41 22.31 13.14
C SER A 618 -24.24 23.18 14.09
N VAL A 619 -23.55 23.90 14.97
CA VAL A 619 -24.18 24.77 15.96
C VAL A 619 -23.88 26.22 15.60
N PHE A 620 -24.90 27.02 15.38
CA PHE A 620 -24.83 28.44 15.06
C PHE A 620 -25.51 29.27 16.16
N CYS A 621 -25.18 30.55 16.22
CA CYS A 621 -25.82 31.50 17.11
C CYS A 621 -26.82 32.35 16.31
N ASP A 622 -28.10 32.32 16.67
CA ASP A 622 -29.10 33.18 16.09
C ASP A 622 -29.88 33.93 17.23
N HIS A 623 -29.98 35.24 17.11
CA HIS A 623 -30.62 36.11 18.08
C HIS A 623 -30.22 35.86 19.55
N GLY A 624 -28.97 35.46 19.83
CA GLY A 624 -28.45 35.20 21.18
C GLY A 624 -28.81 33.81 21.73
N GLY A 625 -29.35 32.90 20.91
CA GLY A 625 -29.59 31.50 21.22
C GLY A 625 -28.80 30.59 20.31
N SER A 626 -28.39 29.39 20.81
CA SER A 626 -27.77 28.36 19.99
C SER A 626 -28.80 27.60 19.19
N ILE A 627 -28.65 27.51 17.88
CA ILE A 627 -29.46 26.71 16.98
C ILE A 627 -28.62 25.59 16.38
N THR A 628 -29.20 24.41 16.21
CA THR A 628 -28.59 23.30 15.52
C THR A 628 -29.05 23.26 14.07
N VAL A 629 -28.12 23.38 13.13
CA VAL A 629 -28.40 23.37 11.70
C VAL A 629 -28.04 21.99 11.17
N PRO A 630 -28.96 21.26 10.48
CA PRO A 630 -28.69 19.96 9.92
C PRO A 630 -27.61 20.01 8.82
N TRP A 631 -26.91 18.91 8.59
CA TRP A 631 -25.73 18.82 7.73
C TRP A 631 -25.95 19.33 6.30
N ASN A 632 -27.13 19.12 5.72
CA ASN A 632 -27.50 19.54 4.37
C ASN A 632 -27.74 21.06 4.25
N GLU A 633 -28.01 21.74 5.36
CA GLU A 633 -28.24 23.18 5.40
C GLU A 633 -26.99 23.98 5.82
N VAL A 634 -25.99 23.32 6.43
CA VAL A 634 -24.75 23.97 6.90
C VAL A 634 -24.09 24.83 5.81
N PRO A 635 -23.98 24.41 4.54
CA PRO A 635 -23.32 25.21 3.50
C PRO A 635 -23.96 26.60 3.26
N ALA A 636 -25.26 26.76 3.57
CA ALA A 636 -25.95 28.05 3.44
C ALA A 636 -25.74 28.99 4.63
N HIS A 637 -25.19 28.49 5.76
CA HIS A 637 -25.05 29.23 7.01
C HIS A 637 -23.60 29.54 7.39
N VAL A 638 -22.60 28.98 6.70
CA VAL A 638 -21.18 29.19 7.02
C VAL A 638 -20.78 30.65 6.81
N HIS A 639 -19.83 31.11 7.63
CA HIS A 639 -19.35 32.49 7.63
C HIS A 639 -18.07 32.69 6.79
N CYS A 640 -17.41 31.65 6.39
CA CYS A 640 -16.22 31.65 5.52
C CYS A 640 -16.56 31.12 4.13
N ASP A 641 -15.95 31.69 3.11
CA ASP A 641 -15.99 31.15 1.75
C ASP A 641 -14.59 30.65 1.39
N SER A 642 -14.47 29.35 1.15
CA SER A 642 -13.21 28.74 0.70
C SER A 642 -12.88 29.04 -0.75
N GLY A 643 -13.84 29.55 -1.52
CA GLY A 643 -13.72 29.74 -2.98
C GLY A 643 -13.65 28.45 -3.78
N ILE A 644 -13.79 27.27 -3.13
CA ILE A 644 -13.76 25.97 -3.80
C ILE A 644 -15.19 25.60 -4.21
N ARG A 645 -15.36 25.36 -5.50
CA ARG A 645 -16.59 24.85 -6.10
C ARG A 645 -16.34 23.50 -6.71
N LEU A 646 -16.89 22.45 -6.12
CA LEU A 646 -16.79 21.08 -6.61
C LEU A 646 -18.00 20.79 -7.53
N GLY A 647 -17.75 20.29 -8.74
CA GLY A 647 -18.82 19.85 -9.67
C GLY A 647 -19.36 20.90 -10.64
N GLU A 648 -18.93 22.14 -10.59
CA GLU A 648 -19.09 23.07 -11.71
C GLU A 648 -17.81 22.98 -12.54
N GLU A 649 -17.91 22.49 -13.79
CA GLU A 649 -16.87 22.78 -14.79
C GLU A 649 -16.57 24.27 -14.71
N ALA A 650 -15.30 24.63 -14.57
CA ALA A 650 -14.88 26.03 -14.53
C ALA A 650 -15.40 26.72 -15.81
N VAL A 651 -16.57 27.28 -15.71
CA VAL A 651 -16.94 28.39 -16.58
C VAL A 651 -15.97 29.48 -16.16
N GLU A 652 -14.91 29.68 -16.96
CA GLU A 652 -14.16 30.92 -16.89
C GLU A 652 -15.18 32.05 -16.99
N GLU A 653 -15.66 32.52 -15.85
CA GLU A 653 -16.30 33.83 -15.80
C GLU A 653 -15.23 34.81 -16.28
N ALA A 654 -15.45 35.31 -17.45
CA ALA A 654 -14.74 36.49 -17.91
C ALA A 654 -14.81 37.51 -16.78
N PRO A 655 -13.69 38.10 -16.33
CA PRO A 655 -13.67 39.01 -15.20
C PRO A 655 -14.76 40.05 -15.41
N ALA A 656 -15.64 40.16 -14.42
CA ALA A 656 -16.70 41.17 -14.40
C ALA A 656 -16.08 42.54 -14.73
N PRO A 657 -16.68 43.30 -15.64
CA PRO A 657 -16.11 44.62 -16.00
C PRO A 657 -16.11 45.44 -14.72
N LEU A 658 -14.90 45.81 -14.26
CA LEU A 658 -14.66 46.74 -13.18
C LEU A 658 -15.53 47.97 -13.39
N PRO A 659 -16.20 48.52 -12.37
CA PRO A 659 -17.01 49.73 -12.51
C PRO A 659 -16.11 50.84 -13.06
N ARG A 660 -16.47 51.34 -14.24
CA ARG A 660 -15.80 52.49 -14.86
C ARG A 660 -15.92 53.68 -13.92
N ARG A 661 -14.89 53.90 -13.12
CA ARG A 661 -14.66 55.26 -12.57
C ARG A 661 -14.37 56.15 -13.76
N GLY A 662 -15.22 57.09 -13.99
CA GLY A 662 -15.01 58.14 -14.98
C GLY A 662 -13.75 58.90 -14.59
N VAL A 663 -12.67 58.67 -15.30
CA VAL A 663 -11.49 59.53 -15.29
C VAL A 663 -11.57 60.33 -16.58
N GLY A 664 -11.52 61.61 -16.42
CA GLY A 664 -11.60 62.57 -17.51
C GLY A 664 -10.55 62.31 -18.57
N ALA A 665 -10.99 62.31 -19.82
CA ALA A 665 -10.13 62.27 -21.00
C ALA A 665 -9.11 63.40 -20.93
N GLY A 666 -7.82 63.07 -20.77
CA GLY A 666 -6.78 64.10 -20.88
C GLY A 666 -5.35 63.68 -20.67
N GLY A 667 -5.04 62.47 -20.22
CA GLY A 667 -3.65 62.11 -19.88
C GLY A 667 -3.04 60.89 -20.61
N ALA A 668 -3.86 59.89 -21.02
CA ALA A 668 -3.37 58.60 -21.44
C ALA A 668 -2.74 58.52 -22.83
N TYR A 669 -2.97 59.49 -23.71
CA TYR A 669 -2.43 59.43 -25.07
C TYR A 669 -0.99 59.92 -25.21
N ALA A 670 -0.49 60.67 -24.23
CA ALA A 670 0.90 61.14 -24.24
C ALA A 670 1.88 60.11 -23.71
N GLU A 671 1.49 59.37 -22.67
CA GLU A 671 2.33 58.33 -22.04
C GLU A 671 2.44 57.07 -22.91
N ASP A 672 1.36 56.66 -23.63
CA ASP A 672 1.41 55.52 -24.55
C ASP A 672 2.31 55.78 -25.76
N LYS A 673 2.38 57.03 -26.25
CA LYS A 673 3.24 57.44 -27.34
C LYS A 673 4.71 57.47 -26.96
N GLU A 674 4.99 57.93 -25.75
CA GLU A 674 6.35 57.93 -25.17
C GLU A 674 6.88 56.52 -24.92
N LEU A 675 6.06 55.62 -24.44
CA LEU A 675 6.41 54.20 -24.29
C LEU A 675 6.62 53.48 -25.64
N GLN A 676 5.83 53.85 -26.66
CA GLN A 676 5.99 53.29 -28.02
C GLN A 676 7.26 53.82 -28.70
N ASP A 677 7.62 55.09 -28.48
CA ASP A 677 8.86 55.68 -29.00
C ASP A 677 10.10 55.09 -28.32
N ILE A 678 10.02 54.75 -27.02
CA ILE A 678 11.08 54.07 -26.25
C ILE A 678 11.25 52.63 -26.79
N PHE A 679 10.15 51.91 -27.04
CA PHE A 679 10.19 50.54 -27.57
C PHE A 679 10.77 50.45 -28.98
N GLU A 680 10.39 51.41 -29.89
CA GLU A 680 10.92 51.46 -31.23
C GLU A 680 12.41 51.87 -31.28
N ARG A 681 12.89 52.70 -30.32
CA ARG A 681 14.33 53.02 -30.15
C ARG A 681 15.17 51.85 -29.69
N THR A 682 14.56 50.93 -28.87
CA THR A 682 15.32 49.85 -28.26
C THR A 682 15.32 48.57 -29.10
N TYR A 683 14.25 48.31 -29.83
CA TYR A 683 14.04 47.00 -30.52
C TYR A 683 13.74 47.11 -32.01
N GLY A 684 13.68 48.33 -32.58
CA GLY A 684 13.41 48.55 -34.02
C GLY A 684 11.92 48.48 -34.41
N LYS A 685 11.58 49.03 -35.57
CA LYS A 685 10.18 49.09 -36.04
C LYS A 685 9.58 47.68 -36.23
N VAL A 686 8.49 47.40 -35.57
CA VAL A 686 7.72 46.17 -35.69
C VAL A 686 6.63 46.37 -36.76
N GLU A 687 6.73 45.68 -37.90
CA GLU A 687 5.64 45.61 -38.90
C GLU A 687 4.44 44.85 -38.34
N ARG A 688 3.32 45.55 -38.09
CA ARG A 688 2.04 44.92 -37.74
C ARG A 688 1.43 44.27 -38.96
N ARG A 689 1.45 42.92 -39.06
CA ARG A 689 0.52 42.21 -39.90
C ARG A 689 -0.90 42.31 -39.36
N ALA A 690 -1.82 42.87 -40.13
CA ALA A 690 -3.22 42.94 -39.80
C ALA A 690 -3.80 41.53 -39.69
N PHE A 691 -4.31 41.20 -38.50
CA PHE A 691 -5.02 39.93 -38.22
C PHE A 691 -6.48 40.14 -38.57
N GLU A 692 -6.94 39.50 -39.66
CA GLU A 692 -8.37 39.39 -39.94
C GLU A 692 -8.98 38.29 -39.04
N PRO A 693 -10.01 38.59 -38.24
CA PRO A 693 -10.64 37.56 -37.40
C PRO A 693 -11.48 36.64 -38.24
N SER A 694 -11.11 35.37 -38.34
CA SER A 694 -11.94 34.34 -38.89
C SER A 694 -13.22 34.20 -38.08
N LYS A 695 -14.39 34.13 -38.73
CA LYS A 695 -15.71 33.93 -38.13
C LYS A 695 -15.71 32.58 -37.38
N LYS A 696 -15.91 32.59 -36.06
CA LYS A 696 -16.15 31.39 -35.25
C LYS A 696 -17.45 30.74 -35.74
N PRO A 697 -17.47 29.41 -35.99
CA PRO A 697 -18.72 28.70 -36.21
C PRO A 697 -19.57 28.72 -34.94
N ALA A 698 -20.88 28.81 -35.09
CA ALA A 698 -21.84 28.84 -34.02
C ALA A 698 -21.77 27.55 -33.19
N ARG A 699 -21.66 27.68 -31.85
CA ARG A 699 -21.74 26.58 -30.88
C ARG A 699 -23.13 25.95 -30.94
N THR A 700 -23.22 24.72 -31.42
CA THR A 700 -24.37 23.85 -31.21
C THR A 700 -24.38 23.33 -29.78
N SER A 701 -25.56 23.13 -29.21
CA SER A 701 -25.84 22.78 -27.82
C SER A 701 -25.18 21.47 -27.39
N LEU A 702 -24.73 21.46 -26.13
CA LEU A 702 -24.00 20.42 -25.41
C LEU A 702 -24.77 19.12 -25.08
N ALA A 703 -25.81 18.75 -25.88
CA ALA A 703 -26.70 17.65 -25.50
C ALA A 703 -26.33 16.26 -26.06
N ASP A 704 -25.30 16.11 -26.92
CA ASP A 704 -25.03 14.84 -27.61
C ASP A 704 -23.51 14.50 -27.61
N HIS A 705 -22.87 14.37 -26.44
CA HIS A 705 -21.53 13.80 -26.38
C HIS A 705 -21.61 12.28 -26.17
N TYR A 706 -21.25 11.50 -27.22
CA TYR A 706 -20.80 10.13 -27.07
C TYR A 706 -19.26 10.14 -27.11
N ASP A 707 -18.63 9.76 -26.04
CA ASP A 707 -17.19 9.80 -25.91
C ASP A 707 -16.60 8.57 -25.19
N VAL A 708 -15.31 8.30 -25.50
CA VAL A 708 -14.57 7.18 -24.93
C VAL A 708 -14.07 7.56 -23.54
N THR A 709 -14.41 6.80 -22.52
CA THR A 709 -13.91 7.01 -21.16
C THR A 709 -12.40 6.78 -21.13
N ILE A 710 -11.65 7.79 -20.69
CA ILE A 710 -10.18 7.76 -20.57
C ILE A 710 -9.83 7.23 -19.19
N HIS A 711 -8.96 6.21 -19.11
CA HIS A 711 -8.44 5.67 -17.86
C HIS A 711 -7.05 6.23 -17.55
N SER A 712 -6.82 6.63 -16.31
CA SER A 712 -5.59 7.32 -15.86
C SER A 712 -4.32 6.46 -15.90
N GLU A 713 -4.45 5.14 -16.01
CA GLU A 713 -3.32 4.19 -15.98
C GLU A 713 -2.69 3.92 -17.35
N ASP A 714 -3.34 4.31 -18.43
CA ASP A 714 -2.89 4.00 -19.80
C ASP A 714 -1.81 5.00 -20.27
N THR A 715 -0.67 4.49 -20.68
CA THR A 715 0.48 5.30 -21.10
C THR A 715 0.47 5.68 -22.58
N GLU A 716 -0.20 4.90 -23.45
CA GLU A 716 -0.24 5.12 -24.91
C GLU A 716 -1.61 4.76 -25.48
N TYR A 717 -2.14 5.66 -26.31
CA TYR A 717 -3.37 5.46 -27.07
C TYR A 717 -3.06 5.31 -28.57
N LEU A 718 -3.69 4.33 -29.24
CA LEU A 718 -3.65 4.12 -30.65
C LEU A 718 -5.06 4.33 -31.26
N LEU A 719 -5.23 5.40 -32.01
CA LEU A 719 -6.42 5.65 -32.79
C LEU A 719 -6.25 5.01 -34.18
N VAL A 720 -7.25 4.29 -34.64
CA VAL A 720 -7.23 3.55 -35.91
C VAL A 720 -8.43 3.95 -36.75
N ASP A 721 -8.17 4.46 -37.96
CA ASP A 721 -9.22 4.60 -38.94
C ASP A 721 -9.58 3.21 -39.52
N GLY A 722 -10.72 2.68 -39.09
CA GLY A 722 -11.07 1.30 -39.33
C GLY A 722 -11.25 0.97 -40.81
N TYR A 723 -11.94 1.81 -41.60
CA TYR A 723 -12.13 1.56 -43.02
C TYR A 723 -10.87 1.81 -43.83
N ASN A 724 -10.11 2.83 -43.49
CA ASN A 724 -8.83 3.10 -44.16
C ASN A 724 -7.86 1.91 -44.00
N ILE A 725 -7.79 1.30 -42.82
CA ILE A 725 -6.98 0.11 -42.59
C ILE A 725 -7.55 -1.12 -43.30
N ILE A 726 -8.88 -1.38 -43.25
CA ILE A 726 -9.51 -2.50 -43.95
C ILE A 726 -9.20 -2.47 -45.43
N PHE A 727 -9.29 -1.31 -46.06
CA PHE A 727 -9.05 -1.19 -47.50
C PHE A 727 -7.56 -1.13 -47.89
N ALA A 728 -6.68 -0.83 -46.95
CA ALA A 728 -5.24 -0.80 -47.15
C ALA A 728 -4.54 -2.16 -46.94
N TRP A 729 -5.16 -3.11 -46.26
CA TRP A 729 -4.60 -4.45 -46.00
C TRP A 729 -5.25 -5.48 -46.93
N ASP A 730 -4.46 -6.15 -47.77
CA ASP A 730 -4.96 -7.02 -48.84
C ASP A 730 -5.92 -8.12 -48.34
N GLU A 731 -5.64 -8.74 -47.21
CA GLU A 731 -6.46 -9.79 -46.60
C GLU A 731 -7.82 -9.27 -46.16
N LEU A 732 -7.85 -8.12 -45.48
CA LEU A 732 -9.09 -7.52 -45.01
C LEU A 732 -9.88 -6.91 -46.18
N HIS A 733 -9.20 -6.40 -47.19
CA HIS A 733 -9.83 -5.90 -48.39
C HIS A 733 -10.59 -7.00 -49.16
N GLN A 734 -9.97 -8.17 -49.33
CA GLN A 734 -10.62 -9.32 -49.93
C GLN A 734 -11.85 -9.76 -49.15
N LEU A 735 -11.76 -9.77 -47.84
CA LEU A 735 -12.87 -10.10 -46.96
C LEU A 735 -13.98 -9.05 -47.02
N ALA A 736 -13.62 -7.77 -47.07
CA ALA A 736 -14.58 -6.65 -47.21
C ALA A 736 -15.35 -6.67 -48.54
N ALA A 737 -14.74 -7.19 -49.62
CA ALA A 737 -15.42 -7.37 -50.88
C ALA A 737 -16.57 -8.41 -50.82
N GLN A 738 -16.53 -9.33 -49.88
CA GLN A 738 -17.56 -10.33 -49.64
C GLN A 738 -18.53 -9.91 -48.53
N ASP A 739 -18.03 -9.48 -47.41
CA ASP A 739 -18.80 -9.03 -46.25
C ASP A 739 -18.01 -7.98 -45.44
N VAL A 740 -18.47 -6.74 -45.45
CA VAL A 740 -17.86 -5.62 -44.71
C VAL A 740 -18.00 -5.82 -43.19
N ALA A 741 -19.05 -6.48 -42.71
CA ALA A 741 -19.21 -6.75 -41.27
C ALA A 741 -18.21 -7.78 -40.78
N ALA A 742 -17.93 -8.82 -41.58
CA ALA A 742 -16.89 -9.81 -41.29
C ALA A 742 -15.50 -9.16 -41.29
N ALA A 743 -15.19 -8.28 -42.24
CA ALA A 743 -13.92 -7.56 -42.29
C ALA A 743 -13.71 -6.63 -41.06
N ARG A 744 -14.77 -5.97 -40.56
CA ARG A 744 -14.72 -5.20 -39.33
C ARG A 744 -14.44 -6.09 -38.10
N GLY A 745 -15.12 -7.24 -38.03
CA GLY A 745 -14.88 -8.23 -36.95
C GLY A 745 -13.43 -8.73 -36.94
N ALA A 746 -12.89 -9.10 -38.09
CA ALA A 746 -11.51 -9.54 -38.25
C ALA A 746 -10.49 -8.46 -37.84
N LEU A 747 -10.70 -7.22 -38.25
CA LEU A 747 -9.85 -6.12 -37.81
C LEU A 747 -9.88 -5.93 -36.28
N ILE A 748 -11.07 -5.98 -35.68
CA ILE A 748 -11.21 -5.83 -34.23
C ILE A 748 -10.48 -6.96 -33.49
N ASP A 749 -10.54 -8.20 -33.98
CA ASP A 749 -9.83 -9.34 -33.38
C ASP A 749 -8.29 -9.18 -33.49
N ILE A 750 -7.79 -8.71 -34.62
CA ILE A 750 -6.37 -8.39 -34.81
C ILE A 750 -5.93 -7.29 -33.85
N LEU A 751 -6.71 -6.22 -33.74
CA LEU A 751 -6.43 -5.09 -32.86
C LEU A 751 -6.49 -5.50 -31.35
N ALA A 752 -7.36 -6.41 -30.98
CA ALA A 752 -7.44 -6.95 -29.64
C ALA A 752 -6.17 -7.73 -29.24
N ASN A 753 -5.66 -8.56 -30.17
CA ASN A 753 -4.39 -9.26 -29.98
C ASN A 753 -3.21 -8.29 -29.87
N TYR A 754 -3.16 -7.30 -30.77
CA TYR A 754 -2.13 -6.27 -30.75
C TYR A 754 -2.14 -5.44 -29.45
N GLN A 755 -3.31 -5.00 -29.00
CA GLN A 755 -3.49 -4.26 -27.74
C GLN A 755 -2.97 -5.06 -26.53
N GLY A 756 -3.35 -6.34 -26.46
CA GLY A 756 -2.92 -7.23 -25.38
C GLY A 756 -1.40 -7.41 -25.32
N PHE A 757 -0.76 -7.50 -26.47
CA PHE A 757 0.69 -7.67 -26.58
C PHE A 757 1.47 -6.39 -26.28
N ARG A 758 1.06 -5.26 -26.87
CA ARG A 758 1.74 -3.94 -26.72
C ARG A 758 1.39 -3.20 -25.45
N LYS A 759 0.36 -3.63 -24.73
CA LYS A 759 -0.16 -2.97 -23.51
C LYS A 759 -0.51 -1.49 -23.74
N CYS A 760 -1.06 -1.17 -24.90
CA CYS A 760 -1.60 0.13 -25.27
C CYS A 760 -3.14 0.08 -25.29
N ARG A 761 -3.82 1.22 -25.38
CA ARG A 761 -5.26 1.29 -25.58
C ARG A 761 -5.58 1.59 -27.04
N VAL A 762 -6.39 0.75 -27.65
CA VAL A 762 -6.80 0.89 -29.05
C VAL A 762 -8.23 1.39 -29.14
N ILE A 763 -8.42 2.43 -29.96
CA ILE A 763 -9.71 3.00 -30.33
C ILE A 763 -9.81 2.90 -31.85
N VAL A 764 -10.70 2.05 -32.34
CA VAL A 764 -10.97 1.96 -33.80
C VAL A 764 -12.24 2.73 -34.12
N VAL A 765 -12.16 3.56 -35.15
CA VAL A 765 -13.26 4.44 -35.59
C VAL A 765 -13.76 3.98 -36.94
N PHE A 766 -15.06 3.79 -37.05
CA PHE A 766 -15.76 3.44 -38.33
C PHE A 766 -16.73 4.52 -38.71
N ASP A 767 -16.64 4.95 -39.95
CA ASP A 767 -17.58 5.88 -40.55
C ASP A 767 -19.00 5.30 -40.62
N ALA A 768 -19.94 5.98 -39.99
CA ALA A 768 -21.36 5.67 -40.06
C ALA A 768 -22.22 6.89 -40.50
N TYR A 769 -21.58 7.92 -41.06
CA TYR A 769 -22.22 9.21 -41.42
C TYR A 769 -23.35 9.12 -42.45
N LYS A 770 -23.44 8.05 -43.28
CA LYS A 770 -24.50 7.82 -44.25
C LYS A 770 -25.78 7.22 -43.67
N VAL A 771 -25.78 6.82 -42.41
CA VAL A 771 -26.97 6.25 -41.77
C VAL A 771 -27.79 7.39 -41.14
N LYS A 772 -28.92 7.71 -41.78
CA LYS A 772 -29.83 8.78 -41.33
C LYS A 772 -30.34 8.48 -39.89
N GLY A 773 -30.23 9.48 -39.02
CA GLY A 773 -30.70 9.38 -37.64
C GLY A 773 -29.76 8.58 -36.74
N ASN A 774 -28.52 8.27 -37.16
CA ASN A 774 -27.55 7.59 -36.30
C ASN A 774 -26.98 8.56 -35.26
N PRO A 775 -27.21 8.33 -33.96
CA PRO A 775 -26.69 9.19 -32.89
C PRO A 775 -25.20 8.99 -32.58
N GLY A 776 -24.53 8.05 -33.25
CA GLY A 776 -23.22 7.54 -32.90
C GLY A 776 -23.27 6.50 -31.77
N SER A 777 -22.28 5.63 -31.70
CA SER A 777 -22.19 4.65 -30.65
C SER A 777 -20.74 4.29 -30.33
N VAL A 778 -20.48 4.04 -29.07
CA VAL A 778 -19.19 3.50 -28.59
C VAL A 778 -19.45 2.16 -27.94
N GLN A 779 -18.76 1.13 -28.40
CA GLN A 779 -18.84 -0.23 -27.88
C GLN A 779 -17.45 -0.72 -27.49
N THR A 780 -17.37 -1.59 -26.50
CA THR A 780 -16.11 -2.26 -26.19
C THR A 780 -16.22 -3.71 -26.61
N VAL A 781 -15.40 -4.11 -27.56
CA VAL A 781 -15.37 -5.47 -28.12
C VAL A 781 -13.97 -6.04 -27.90
N HIS A 782 -13.86 -7.15 -27.19
CA HIS A 782 -12.57 -7.80 -26.82
C HIS A 782 -11.52 -6.85 -26.22
N GLY A 783 -11.99 -5.81 -25.48
CA GLY A 783 -11.12 -4.81 -24.86
C GLY A 783 -10.76 -3.61 -25.76
N VAL A 784 -11.00 -3.68 -27.06
CA VAL A 784 -10.84 -2.59 -28.02
C VAL A 784 -12.09 -1.71 -27.99
N LYS A 785 -11.93 -0.39 -27.97
CA LYS A 785 -13.02 0.55 -28.08
C LYS A 785 -13.34 0.80 -29.55
N VAL A 786 -14.57 0.47 -29.95
CA VAL A 786 -15.09 0.60 -31.31
C VAL A 786 -16.07 1.75 -31.34
N VAL A 787 -15.76 2.76 -32.15
CA VAL A 787 -16.57 3.97 -32.32
C VAL A 787 -17.22 3.93 -33.68
N TYR A 788 -18.54 4.11 -33.75
CA TYR A 788 -19.29 4.39 -34.95
C TYR A 788 -19.69 5.85 -34.94
N THR A 789 -19.25 6.62 -35.96
CA THR A 789 -19.50 8.06 -36.00
C THR A 789 -21.00 8.39 -36.18
N LYS A 790 -21.39 9.56 -35.70
CA LYS A 790 -22.78 10.04 -35.86
C LYS A 790 -23.05 10.58 -37.24
N GLU A 791 -24.31 10.85 -37.57
CA GLU A 791 -24.70 11.50 -38.83
C GLU A 791 -23.91 12.80 -39.03
N ALA A 792 -23.32 12.97 -40.24
CA ALA A 792 -22.50 14.11 -40.63
C ALA A 792 -21.12 14.26 -39.95
N GLU A 793 -20.65 13.28 -39.17
CA GLU A 793 -19.28 13.23 -38.62
C GLU A 793 -18.50 12.12 -39.33
N THR A 794 -17.32 12.44 -39.89
CA THR A 794 -16.42 11.45 -40.51
C THR A 794 -15.47 10.86 -39.45
N ALA A 795 -14.86 9.70 -39.76
CA ALA A 795 -13.82 9.10 -38.90
C ALA A 795 -12.67 10.09 -38.68
N ASP A 796 -12.24 10.80 -39.73
CA ASP A 796 -11.19 11.81 -39.68
C ASP A 796 -11.49 12.92 -38.66
N THR A 797 -12.72 13.45 -38.69
CA THR A 797 -13.16 14.52 -37.78
C THR A 797 -13.19 14.02 -36.30
N TYR A 798 -13.61 12.77 -36.10
CA TYR A 798 -13.61 12.18 -34.78
C TYR A 798 -12.17 11.94 -34.26
N ILE A 799 -11.29 11.38 -35.12
CA ILE A 799 -9.89 11.11 -34.80
C ILE A 799 -9.14 12.42 -34.49
N GLU A 800 -9.38 13.49 -35.27
CA GLU A 800 -8.81 14.81 -35.04
C GLU A 800 -9.19 15.35 -33.65
N ARG A 801 -10.48 15.32 -33.31
CA ARG A 801 -10.98 15.75 -31.99
C ARG A 801 -10.40 14.91 -30.86
N ALA A 802 -10.48 13.58 -30.96
CA ALA A 802 -9.98 12.66 -29.95
C ALA A 802 -8.45 12.81 -29.78
N THR A 803 -7.70 13.03 -30.86
CA THR A 803 -6.27 13.31 -30.80
C THR A 803 -5.97 14.60 -30.03
N TYR A 804 -6.74 15.65 -30.28
CA TYR A 804 -6.59 16.94 -29.60
C TYR A 804 -6.85 16.83 -28.10
N GLU A 805 -7.86 16.05 -27.68
CA GLU A 805 -8.21 15.84 -26.29
C GLU A 805 -7.19 14.94 -25.55
N LEU A 806 -6.82 13.81 -26.14
CA LEU A 806 -5.93 12.81 -25.54
C LEU A 806 -4.48 13.29 -25.40
N ARG A 807 -3.96 14.11 -26.34
CA ARG A 807 -2.54 14.52 -26.37
C ARG A 807 -2.10 15.35 -25.17
N ARG A 808 -3.02 16.02 -24.47
CA ARG A 808 -2.71 16.89 -23.33
C ARG A 808 -2.03 16.13 -22.19
N GLU A 809 -2.32 14.84 -22.07
CA GLU A 809 -1.90 14.03 -20.94
C GLU A 809 -1.22 12.71 -21.32
N ARG A 810 -1.31 12.28 -22.61
CA ARG A 810 -0.90 10.94 -23.05
C ARG A 810 -0.15 10.96 -24.39
N ARG A 811 0.59 9.87 -24.65
CA ARG A 811 1.16 9.61 -25.98
C ARG A 811 0.06 9.09 -26.90
N VAL A 812 -0.16 9.77 -28.02
CA VAL A 812 -1.17 9.39 -29.01
C VAL A 812 -0.50 9.02 -30.32
N ARG A 813 -0.88 7.85 -30.85
CA ARG A 813 -0.51 7.38 -32.21
C ARG A 813 -1.79 7.28 -33.04
N VAL A 814 -1.69 7.58 -34.32
CA VAL A 814 -2.81 7.48 -35.24
C VAL A 814 -2.39 6.65 -36.46
N ALA A 815 -3.15 5.57 -36.70
CA ALA A 815 -2.96 4.68 -37.86
C ALA A 815 -3.95 5.04 -38.97
N THR A 816 -3.46 5.71 -39.99
CA THR A 816 -4.21 6.11 -41.23
C THR A 816 -3.29 6.21 -42.41
N SER A 817 -3.83 6.04 -43.62
CA SER A 817 -3.12 6.27 -44.88
C SER A 817 -3.59 7.52 -45.62
N ASP A 818 -4.60 8.24 -45.13
CA ASP A 818 -5.12 9.42 -45.80
C ASP A 818 -4.14 10.61 -45.75
N GLY A 819 -3.88 11.22 -46.93
CA GLY A 819 -2.88 12.29 -47.11
C GLY A 819 -3.21 13.61 -46.43
N PRO A 820 -4.42 14.16 -46.53
CA PRO A 820 -4.86 15.38 -45.87
C PRO A 820 -4.87 15.30 -44.35
N GLU A 821 -5.34 14.19 -43.80
CA GLU A 821 -5.39 13.91 -42.35
C GLU A 821 -3.99 13.89 -41.73
N GLN A 822 -2.99 13.46 -42.49
CA GLN A 822 -1.59 13.37 -42.01
C GLN A 822 -1.00 14.71 -41.58
N VAL A 823 -1.34 15.79 -42.26
CA VAL A 823 -0.81 17.14 -41.98
C VAL A 823 -1.45 17.68 -40.70
N ILE A 824 -2.72 17.38 -40.47
CA ILE A 824 -3.49 17.83 -39.29
C ILE A 824 -2.99 17.09 -38.02
N ILE A 825 -2.79 15.77 -38.10
CA ILE A 825 -2.30 14.93 -37.02
C ILE A 825 -0.89 15.38 -36.54
N LEU A 826 0.00 15.67 -37.51
CA LEU A 826 1.35 16.20 -37.20
C LEU A 826 1.27 17.59 -36.53
N GLY A 827 0.35 18.44 -37.00
CA GLY A 827 0.11 19.78 -36.43
C GLY A 827 -0.41 19.71 -34.97
N HIS A 828 -1.06 18.61 -34.62
CA HIS A 828 -1.54 18.35 -33.26
C HIS A 828 -0.56 17.56 -32.37
N GLY A 829 0.64 17.21 -32.86
CA GLY A 829 1.70 16.59 -32.04
C GLY A 829 1.48 15.11 -31.70
N ALA A 830 0.62 14.40 -32.40
CA ALA A 830 0.50 12.94 -32.33
C ALA A 830 1.48 12.25 -33.32
N LEU A 831 1.86 11.01 -32.98
CA LEU A 831 2.71 10.19 -33.83
C LEU A 831 1.87 9.47 -34.90
N ARG A 832 2.15 9.73 -36.14
CA ARG A 832 1.51 9.05 -37.26
C ARG A 832 2.14 7.68 -37.53
N VAL A 833 1.29 6.69 -37.83
CA VAL A 833 1.69 5.38 -38.36
C VAL A 833 0.91 5.14 -39.69
N SER A 834 1.63 4.92 -40.81
CA SER A 834 0.95 4.58 -42.06
C SER A 834 0.34 3.19 -41.96
N ALA A 835 -0.76 2.91 -42.72
CA ALA A 835 -1.38 1.59 -42.70
C ALA A 835 -0.40 0.45 -43.01
N ARG A 836 0.56 0.69 -43.93
CA ARG A 836 1.62 -0.29 -44.25
C ARG A 836 2.60 -0.49 -43.10
N ALA A 837 3.04 0.58 -42.39
CA ALA A 837 3.91 0.48 -41.25
C ALA A 837 3.19 -0.19 -40.06
N PHE A 838 1.90 0.10 -39.91
CA PHE A 838 1.06 -0.51 -38.87
C PHE A 838 0.84 -2.01 -39.15
N HIS A 839 0.64 -2.42 -40.41
CA HIS A 839 0.56 -3.83 -40.80
C HIS A 839 1.83 -4.59 -40.41
N ALA A 840 3.01 -4.05 -40.75
CA ALA A 840 4.28 -4.66 -40.39
C ALA A 840 4.49 -4.76 -38.87
N GLU A 841 4.00 -3.78 -38.11
CA GLU A 841 4.04 -3.84 -36.63
C GLU A 841 3.11 -4.94 -36.07
N VAL A 842 1.92 -5.12 -36.67
CA VAL A 842 0.98 -6.15 -36.25
C VAL A 842 1.50 -7.54 -36.62
N GLU A 843 2.03 -7.74 -37.84
CA GLU A 843 2.66 -9.00 -38.24
C GLU A 843 3.87 -9.37 -37.33
N ALA A 844 4.70 -8.38 -36.99
CA ALA A 844 5.81 -8.59 -36.07
C ALA A 844 5.31 -9.00 -34.67
N ALA A 845 4.23 -8.40 -34.18
CA ALA A 845 3.62 -8.76 -32.90
C ALA A 845 3.04 -10.18 -32.93
N GLU A 846 2.33 -10.56 -34.01
CA GLU A 846 1.80 -11.92 -34.20
C GLU A 846 2.92 -12.96 -34.32
N GLY A 847 4.00 -12.63 -35.03
CA GLY A 847 5.18 -13.46 -35.12
C GLY A 847 5.84 -13.70 -33.75
N GLN A 848 5.93 -12.67 -32.92
CA GLN A 848 6.45 -12.79 -31.56
C GLN A 848 5.49 -13.59 -30.65
N ILE A 849 4.18 -13.39 -30.76
CA ILE A 849 3.19 -14.19 -30.08
C ILE A 849 3.31 -15.67 -30.46
N SER A 850 3.41 -15.94 -31.78
CA SER A 850 3.59 -17.30 -32.31
C SER A 850 4.90 -17.94 -31.82
N ALA A 851 6.00 -17.19 -31.80
CA ALA A 851 7.29 -17.66 -31.27
C ALA A 851 7.24 -17.98 -29.78
N VAL A 852 6.53 -17.17 -28.99
CA VAL A 852 6.29 -17.43 -27.55
C VAL A 852 5.44 -18.69 -27.39
N LEU A 853 4.37 -18.84 -28.17
CA LEU A 853 3.52 -20.03 -28.14
C LEU A 853 4.29 -21.29 -28.57
N GLN A 854 5.11 -21.24 -29.61
CA GLN A 854 5.97 -22.35 -30.04
C GLN A 854 7.01 -22.72 -28.98
N ARG A 855 7.63 -21.77 -28.30
CA ARG A 855 8.52 -22.02 -27.16
C ARG A 855 7.79 -22.69 -26.01
N LEU A 856 6.56 -22.30 -25.75
CA LEU A 856 5.70 -22.91 -24.71
C LEU A 856 5.25 -24.32 -25.10
N THR A 857 5.01 -24.57 -26.41
CA THR A 857 4.58 -25.90 -26.91
C THR A 857 5.75 -26.89 -27.00
N ASN A 858 6.96 -26.40 -27.26
CA ASN A 858 8.19 -27.23 -27.39
C ASN A 858 8.91 -27.46 -26.05
N ARG A 859 8.39 -26.95 -24.93
CA ARG A 859 8.89 -27.28 -23.59
C ARG A 859 8.45 -28.68 -23.19
N PRO A 860 9.31 -29.47 -22.51
CA PRO A 860 8.90 -30.76 -21.96
C PRO A 860 7.71 -30.57 -21.00
N HIS A 861 6.90 -31.61 -20.84
CA HIS A 861 5.58 -31.57 -20.16
C HIS A 861 5.59 -30.96 -18.74
N SER A 862 6.73 -30.84 -18.08
CA SER A 862 6.92 -30.25 -16.76
C SER A 862 6.89 -28.72 -16.71
N GLU A 863 6.86 -28.03 -17.86
CA GLU A 863 6.93 -26.56 -17.91
C GLU A 863 5.79 -25.86 -18.69
N ARG A 864 4.68 -26.58 -18.95
CA ARG A 864 3.54 -25.98 -19.66
C ARG A 864 2.74 -25.06 -18.76
N THR A 865 3.02 -23.77 -18.80
CA THR A 865 2.15 -22.73 -18.26
C THR A 865 1.11 -22.36 -19.31
N ILE A 866 -0.15 -22.72 -19.11
CA ILE A 866 -1.24 -22.28 -19.98
C ILE A 866 -1.68 -20.90 -19.52
N ARG A 867 -1.32 -19.87 -20.25
CA ARG A 867 -1.87 -18.52 -20.05
C ARG A 867 -3.23 -18.42 -20.76
N ASN A 868 -4.29 -18.36 -19.99
CA ASN A 868 -5.69 -18.29 -20.46
C ASN A 868 -6.13 -16.88 -20.89
N ASN A 869 -5.27 -16.08 -21.53
CA ASN A 869 -5.67 -14.77 -22.08
C ASN A 869 -5.86 -14.77 -23.59
N VAL A 870 -5.86 -15.93 -24.24
CA VAL A 870 -6.23 -16.04 -25.66
C VAL A 870 -7.32 -17.12 -25.75
N LYS A 871 -8.58 -16.70 -25.68
CA LYS A 871 -9.69 -17.54 -26.15
C LYS A 871 -9.63 -17.57 -27.68
N LEU A 872 -8.89 -18.52 -28.25
CA LEU A 872 -9.08 -18.92 -29.62
C LEU A 872 -10.43 -19.67 -29.66
N LYS A 873 -11.46 -19.02 -30.20
CA LYS A 873 -12.64 -19.74 -30.69
C LYS A 873 -12.21 -20.48 -31.94
N GLN A 874 -12.34 -21.80 -31.90
CA GLN A 874 -12.47 -22.62 -33.09
C GLN A 874 -13.75 -22.28 -33.82
#